data_82f815ed196e1a3584aae6a7800fffd0
#
_entry.id   82f815ed196e1a3584aae6a7800fffd0
#
_cell.length_a   1.000
_cell.length_b   1.000
_cell.length_c   1.000
_cell.angle_alpha   90.00
_cell.angle_beta   90.00
_cell.angle_gamma   90.00
#
_symmetry.space_group_name_H-M   'P 1'
#
loop_
_entity.id
_entity.type
_entity.pdbx_description
1 polymer ?
#
loop_
_entity_poly.entity_id
_entity_poly.type
_entity_poly.pdbx_seq_one_letter_code
_entity_poly.pdbx_strand_id
1 'polypeptide(L)'
;MRKVLNTLRKDHIRSISREQLDAAATALTNPENEEKLRAALEEAQFEPLEVDALMTLPSFSGFGHISVKACRKLIPYLEQGLNYNDACKEAGYDFQGNYTGDKTLFLPASTEEMEDITSPVVRRAVAQTIKVVNAIIREQGESPVNIHLELAREMSKNYKQRNELADAMEKNQAENARLMEELHDLFRGRTITGQTLVKYRLWKEQKEVCAYSLQMMKLDSVITDSSYAEVDHIVPYSRSFDDRRTNKVLVLTSENRKKGDRLPLEYLQGKRREDFIVYTKANVKNYRKRQNLLKEGLSKEESREFIQRNLQDTQYSASFMLNYIRNHLAFADCSAAGKQRVVAVNGAVTAFLRKRWGLSKVRADGDLHHAVDATVIACTTPSMVKRVTEFCKQEETNHVRNEYFPEPWPRFRDELMQRLSACPQENLMQINPVYYQNVDIASIRPVFVSRMPRHKATGKVHEDTIRSYVSEGITAVRTSITDLKLDEKGEIEGYFNKESDLLLYNALKRRLEEFGGNAKKAFAEPFYKPRADGTPGAQVRKVKIVDKTSNVICVRDGGGVSKSNNMVRIDVYYVPGEGYYWVPIYVADTVKSTLPNKAVLRNKGMDDWKEMNEKDFQFSLYNNDLVFIERDSPINFSLTNEKSTLPSKFSTERTFVYYQKGNIANAAIKVKTPDGAYVFNSLTLNTVRKIEKYQVDVLGNYTLVKKEKRQNFPAQRR
;
A
#
# COMPACT_ATOMS: atom_id res chain seq x y z
N MET A 1 -43.31 12.57 11.35
CA MET A 1 -44.74 12.34 11.10
C MET A 1 -45.66 12.76 12.22
N ARG A 2 -45.67 12.14 13.42
CA ARG A 2 -46.64 12.50 14.49
C ARG A 2 -46.63 13.96 14.92
N LYS A 3 -45.45 14.60 15.01
CA LYS A 3 -45.33 16.05 15.30
C LYS A 3 -45.87 16.88 14.16
N VAL A 4 -45.57 16.55 12.90
CA VAL A 4 -46.09 17.24 11.71
C VAL A 4 -47.62 17.16 11.69
N LEU A 5 -48.19 15.96 11.82
CA LEU A 5 -49.64 15.73 11.87
C LEU A 5 -50.32 16.50 13.03
N ASN A 6 -49.70 16.52 14.22
CA ASN A 6 -50.27 17.23 15.37
C ASN A 6 -50.25 18.75 15.17
N THR A 7 -49.25 19.28 14.49
CA THR A 7 -49.16 20.71 14.15
C THR A 7 -50.21 21.11 13.13
N LEU A 8 -50.35 20.29 12.07
CA LEU A 8 -51.32 20.54 11.00
C LEU A 8 -52.78 20.29 11.43
N ARG A 9 -53.03 19.35 12.38
CA ARG A 9 -54.38 19.07 12.89
C ARG A 9 -54.94 20.09 13.85
N LYS A 10 -54.14 21.03 14.36
CA LYS A 10 -54.61 22.07 15.26
C LYS A 10 -55.44 23.12 14.53
N ASP A 11 -55.18 23.33 13.23
CA ASP A 11 -55.74 24.44 12.50
C ASP A 11 -56.49 24.08 11.20
N HIS A 12 -56.37 22.82 10.67
CA HIS A 12 -57.00 22.39 9.41
C HIS A 12 -57.45 20.96 9.32
N ILE A 13 -58.62 20.73 8.69
CA ILE A 13 -59.31 19.41 8.49
C ILE A 13 -59.00 18.85 7.06
N ARG A 14 -57.88 19.16 6.45
CA ARG A 14 -57.53 18.60 5.14
C ARG A 14 -56.86 17.23 5.29
N SER A 15 -57.23 16.28 4.41
CA SER A 15 -56.52 15.01 4.32
C SER A 15 -55.17 15.22 3.63
N ILE A 16 -54.09 15.09 4.38
CA ILE A 16 -52.74 15.20 3.91
C ILE A 16 -52.26 13.86 3.40
N SER A 17 -51.75 13.81 2.18
CA SER A 17 -51.23 12.58 1.61
C SER A 17 -49.96 12.10 2.32
N ARG A 18 -49.68 10.83 2.25
CA ARG A 18 -48.48 10.26 2.83
C ARG A 18 -47.21 10.82 2.22
N GLU A 19 -47.23 11.10 0.91
CA GLU A 19 -46.11 11.70 0.17
C GLU A 19 -45.79 13.10 0.67
N GLN A 20 -46.84 13.91 0.93
CA GLN A 20 -46.68 15.23 1.54
C GLN A 20 -46.07 15.13 2.93
N LEU A 21 -46.53 14.18 3.77
CA LEU A 21 -45.95 13.98 5.12
C LEU A 21 -44.48 13.54 5.08
N ASP A 22 -44.11 12.67 4.14
CA ASP A 22 -42.73 12.23 3.95
C ASP A 22 -41.85 13.38 3.46
N ALA A 23 -42.35 14.22 2.55
CA ALA A 23 -41.66 15.41 2.03
C ALA A 23 -41.46 16.44 3.16
N ALA A 24 -42.46 16.74 3.95
CA ALA A 24 -42.35 17.64 5.10
C ALA A 24 -41.37 17.12 6.16
N ALA A 25 -41.46 15.82 6.48
CA ALA A 25 -40.51 15.20 7.43
C ALA A 25 -39.06 15.25 6.90
N THR A 26 -38.86 15.07 5.60
CA THR A 26 -37.54 15.16 4.96
C THR A 26 -36.99 16.59 5.00
N ALA A 27 -37.81 17.56 4.62
CA ALA A 27 -37.43 18.97 4.63
C ALA A 27 -37.07 19.47 6.06
N LEU A 28 -37.87 19.10 7.05
CA LEU A 28 -37.64 19.47 8.45
C LEU A 28 -36.46 18.73 9.11
N THR A 29 -36.03 17.60 8.54
CA THR A 29 -34.86 16.86 9.09
C THR A 29 -33.52 17.46 8.67
N ASN A 30 -33.44 18.08 7.47
CA ASN A 30 -32.21 18.64 6.90
C ASN A 30 -32.45 20.05 6.31
N PRO A 31 -32.86 21.03 7.11
CA PRO A 31 -33.00 22.40 6.60
C PRO A 31 -31.59 22.96 6.32
N GLU A 32 -31.29 23.30 5.07
CA GLU A 32 -30.06 24.01 4.73
C GLU A 32 -30.13 25.49 5.16
N ASN A 33 -31.29 26.11 4.98
CA ASN A 33 -31.68 27.42 5.49
C ASN A 33 -33.20 27.56 5.43
N GLU A 34 -33.75 28.63 6.02
CA GLU A 34 -35.20 28.87 6.09
C GLU A 34 -35.85 29.02 4.70
N GLU A 35 -35.18 29.69 3.76
CA GLU A 35 -35.69 29.89 2.39
C GLU A 35 -35.82 28.56 1.63
N LYS A 36 -34.81 27.67 1.73
CA LYS A 36 -34.85 26.35 1.10
C LYS A 36 -35.85 25.41 1.77
N LEU A 37 -36.02 25.52 3.10
CA LEU A 37 -37.04 24.78 3.83
C LEU A 37 -38.45 25.21 3.35
N ARG A 38 -38.71 26.51 3.23
CA ARG A 38 -39.96 27.04 2.69
C ARG A 38 -40.23 26.54 1.28
N ALA A 39 -39.25 26.68 0.37
CA ALA A 39 -39.36 26.22 -1.01
C ALA A 39 -39.66 24.71 -1.10
N ALA A 40 -39.01 23.89 -0.26
CA ALA A 40 -39.25 22.43 -0.26
C ALA A 40 -40.65 22.05 0.25
N LEU A 41 -41.20 22.82 1.18
CA LEU A 41 -42.57 22.64 1.66
C LEU A 41 -43.60 23.11 0.63
N GLU A 42 -43.35 24.21 -0.07
CA GLU A 42 -44.18 24.69 -1.18
C GLU A 42 -44.16 23.72 -2.37
N GLU A 43 -42.99 23.18 -2.73
CA GLU A 43 -42.86 22.15 -3.76
C GLU A 43 -43.66 20.86 -3.39
N ALA A 44 -43.74 20.54 -2.10
CA ALA A 44 -44.58 19.45 -1.56
C ALA A 44 -46.07 19.78 -1.54
N GLN A 45 -46.50 20.90 -2.13
CA GLN A 45 -47.90 21.34 -2.24
C GLN A 45 -48.61 21.57 -0.90
N PHE A 46 -47.89 22.11 0.09
CA PHE A 46 -48.51 22.63 1.28
C PHE A 46 -49.02 24.06 1.05
N GLU A 47 -50.15 24.40 1.66
CA GLU A 47 -50.69 25.76 1.59
C GLU A 47 -49.85 26.74 2.42
N PRO A 48 -49.84 28.06 2.09
CA PRO A 48 -49.02 29.03 2.79
C PRO A 48 -49.16 29.03 4.32
N LEU A 49 -50.36 28.85 4.83
CA LEU A 49 -50.62 28.75 6.27
C LEU A 49 -50.04 27.43 6.87
N GLU A 50 -50.09 26.35 6.13
CA GLU A 50 -49.50 25.07 6.54
C GLU A 50 -47.96 25.14 6.53
N VAL A 51 -47.38 25.83 5.54
CA VAL A 51 -45.94 26.08 5.46
C VAL A 51 -45.49 26.89 6.69
N ASP A 52 -46.18 28.00 7.02
CA ASP A 52 -45.84 28.84 8.16
C ASP A 52 -45.95 28.04 9.49
N ALA A 53 -46.99 27.21 9.63
CA ALA A 53 -47.15 26.34 10.78
C ALA A 53 -46.01 25.30 10.89
N LEU A 54 -45.60 24.70 9.77
CA LEU A 54 -44.51 23.72 9.72
C LEU A 54 -43.15 24.36 10.00
N MET A 55 -42.93 25.60 9.55
CA MET A 55 -41.72 26.37 9.82
C MET A 55 -41.50 26.65 11.32
N THR A 56 -42.53 26.63 12.16
CA THR A 56 -42.40 26.77 13.61
C THR A 56 -41.85 25.53 14.31
N LEU A 57 -41.82 24.40 13.63
CA LEU A 57 -41.32 23.15 14.20
C LEU A 57 -39.78 23.18 14.29
N PRO A 58 -39.19 22.73 15.41
CA PRO A 58 -37.75 22.55 15.49
C PRO A 58 -37.30 21.45 14.53
N SER A 59 -36.09 21.60 13.98
CA SER A 59 -35.48 20.56 13.17
C SER A 59 -35.44 19.21 13.91
N PHE A 60 -35.71 18.12 13.20
CA PHE A 60 -35.69 16.81 13.82
C PHE A 60 -34.25 16.31 13.97
N SER A 61 -33.88 15.95 15.19
CA SER A 61 -32.60 15.34 15.51
C SER A 61 -32.75 13.84 15.69
N GLY A 62 -31.77 13.08 15.18
CA GLY A 62 -31.70 11.64 15.31
C GLY A 62 -32.03 10.90 14.00
N PHE A 63 -31.26 9.84 13.76
CA PHE A 63 -31.38 9.01 12.57
C PHE A 63 -31.71 7.58 12.99
N GLY A 64 -32.73 6.98 12.34
CA GLY A 64 -33.08 5.57 12.53
C GLY A 64 -32.13 4.59 11.85
N HIS A 65 -31.08 5.07 11.18
CA HIS A 65 -30.16 4.26 10.37
C HIS A 65 -30.83 3.36 9.32
N ILE A 66 -32.04 3.72 8.90
CA ILE A 66 -32.85 2.99 7.92
C ILE A 66 -33.14 3.94 6.77
N SER A 67 -32.99 3.47 5.53
CA SER A 67 -33.30 4.27 4.33
C SER A 67 -34.81 4.50 4.20
N VAL A 68 -35.23 5.61 3.55
CA VAL A 68 -36.63 5.90 3.24
C VAL A 68 -37.25 4.76 2.44
N LYS A 69 -36.54 4.15 1.50
CA LYS A 69 -36.97 2.99 0.74
C LYS A 69 -37.28 1.78 1.64
N ALA A 70 -36.41 1.49 2.61
CA ALA A 70 -36.63 0.43 3.58
C ALA A 70 -37.84 0.74 4.48
N CYS A 71 -37.95 1.99 4.97
CA CYS A 71 -39.12 2.40 5.75
C CYS A 71 -40.43 2.21 4.96
N ARG A 72 -40.49 2.64 3.71
CA ARG A 72 -41.67 2.48 2.84
C ARG A 72 -42.05 1.02 2.65
N LYS A 73 -41.07 0.12 2.57
CA LYS A 73 -41.27 -1.30 2.41
C LYS A 73 -41.74 -1.99 3.69
N LEU A 74 -41.31 -1.50 4.86
CA LEU A 74 -41.64 -2.06 6.17
C LEU A 74 -42.99 -1.60 6.71
N ILE A 75 -43.37 -0.36 6.42
CA ILE A 75 -44.57 0.28 7.01
C ILE A 75 -45.85 -0.52 6.77
N PRO A 76 -46.16 -1.06 5.58
CA PRO A 76 -47.38 -1.85 5.37
C PRO A 76 -47.52 -3.06 6.32
N TYR A 77 -46.41 -3.71 6.65
CA TYR A 77 -46.37 -4.82 7.57
C TYR A 77 -46.51 -4.40 9.04
N LEU A 78 -45.89 -3.28 9.40
CA LEU A 78 -46.04 -2.68 10.73
C LEU A 78 -47.48 -2.21 10.99
N GLU A 79 -48.16 -1.68 9.97
CA GLU A 79 -49.57 -1.30 10.02
C GLU A 79 -50.54 -2.50 10.20
N GLN A 80 -50.11 -3.68 9.77
CA GLN A 80 -50.80 -4.93 10.01
C GLN A 80 -50.60 -5.49 11.44
N GLY A 81 -49.84 -4.77 12.29
CA GLY A 81 -49.56 -5.15 13.67
C GLY A 81 -48.36 -6.07 13.89
N LEU A 82 -47.59 -6.35 12.83
CA LEU A 82 -46.35 -7.13 12.96
C LEU A 82 -45.31 -6.31 13.74
N ASN A 83 -44.53 -6.98 14.58
CA ASN A 83 -43.40 -6.34 15.21
C ASN A 83 -42.27 -6.09 14.15
N TYR A 84 -41.30 -5.24 14.51
CA TYR A 84 -40.24 -4.81 13.58
C TYR A 84 -39.47 -5.97 12.94
N ASN A 85 -39.11 -7.00 13.71
CA ASN A 85 -38.36 -8.14 13.20
C ASN A 85 -39.17 -8.96 12.20
N ASP A 86 -40.43 -9.20 12.49
CA ASP A 86 -41.31 -9.97 11.60
C ASP A 86 -41.68 -9.15 10.35
N ALA A 87 -41.93 -7.85 10.50
CA ALA A 87 -42.12 -6.95 9.37
C ALA A 87 -40.89 -6.91 8.43
N CYS A 88 -39.69 -7.03 8.97
CA CYS A 88 -38.47 -7.12 8.17
C CYS A 88 -38.38 -8.42 7.38
N LYS A 89 -38.73 -9.56 8.01
CA LYS A 89 -38.73 -10.84 7.32
C LYS A 89 -39.74 -10.86 6.17
N GLU A 90 -40.97 -10.41 6.43
CA GLU A 90 -42.02 -10.33 5.41
C GLU A 90 -41.68 -9.36 4.28
N ALA A 91 -40.96 -8.27 4.60
CA ALA A 91 -40.44 -7.32 3.61
C ALA A 91 -39.22 -7.88 2.83
N GLY A 92 -38.77 -9.11 3.13
CA GLY A 92 -37.59 -9.71 2.50
C GLY A 92 -36.26 -9.09 2.96
N TYR A 93 -36.22 -8.48 4.16
CA TYR A 93 -35.01 -8.05 4.80
C TYR A 93 -34.57 -9.08 5.83
N ASP A 94 -33.55 -9.84 5.51
CA ASP A 94 -32.87 -10.68 6.47
C ASP A 94 -31.69 -9.95 7.10
N PHE A 95 -31.89 -9.41 8.32
CA PHE A 95 -30.83 -8.72 9.04
C PHE A 95 -29.75 -9.65 9.59
N GLN A 96 -30.04 -10.93 9.67
CA GLN A 96 -29.06 -11.90 10.16
C GLN A 96 -28.19 -12.44 9.03
N GLY A 97 -28.55 -12.11 7.75
CA GLY A 97 -27.88 -12.62 6.58
C GLY A 97 -27.64 -14.09 6.83
N ASN A 98 -28.68 -14.93 6.66
CA ASN A 98 -28.50 -16.35 6.88
C ASN A 98 -27.52 -16.86 5.82
N TYR A 99 -26.22 -16.74 6.14
CA TYR A 99 -25.23 -17.54 5.47
C TYR A 99 -25.64 -19.01 5.70
N THR A 100 -26.14 -19.64 4.66
CA THR A 100 -26.63 -21.02 4.68
C THR A 100 -25.49 -22.04 4.61
N GLY A 101 -24.23 -21.56 4.45
CA GLY A 101 -23.06 -22.42 4.45
C GLY A 101 -22.62 -22.84 5.84
N ASP A 102 -21.98 -23.99 5.92
CA ASP A 102 -21.41 -24.51 7.18
C ASP A 102 -20.23 -23.64 7.63
N LYS A 103 -20.25 -23.25 8.90
CA LYS A 103 -19.12 -22.58 9.53
C LYS A 103 -18.04 -23.60 9.87
N THR A 104 -16.80 -23.24 9.61
CA THR A 104 -15.65 -24.12 9.79
C THR A 104 -14.72 -23.62 10.88
N LEU A 105 -13.92 -24.53 11.46
CA LEU A 105 -12.92 -24.18 12.48
C LEU A 105 -11.89 -23.16 11.97
N PHE A 106 -11.54 -23.24 10.69
CA PHE A 106 -10.62 -22.32 10.02
C PHE A 106 -11.33 -21.52 8.95
N LEU A 107 -10.97 -20.25 8.80
CA LEU A 107 -11.46 -19.43 7.69
C LEU A 107 -11.03 -20.04 6.35
N PRO A 108 -11.90 -20.19 5.37
CA PRO A 108 -11.54 -20.62 4.01
C PRO A 108 -10.47 -19.70 3.40
N ALA A 109 -9.52 -20.27 2.68
CA ALA A 109 -8.46 -19.49 2.06
C ALA A 109 -8.90 -18.80 0.75
N SER A 110 -9.92 -19.33 0.09
CA SER A 110 -10.52 -18.79 -1.13
C SER A 110 -12.02 -19.08 -1.14
N THR A 111 -12.82 -18.09 -1.51
CA THR A 111 -14.26 -18.17 -1.74
C THR A 111 -14.62 -17.29 -2.92
N GLU A 112 -15.82 -17.47 -3.48
CA GLU A 112 -16.36 -16.62 -4.56
C GLU A 112 -16.38 -15.14 -4.14
N GLU A 113 -16.75 -14.85 -2.88
CA GLU A 113 -16.72 -13.47 -2.33
C GLU A 113 -15.34 -12.83 -2.41
N MET A 114 -14.25 -13.61 -2.28
CA MET A 114 -12.88 -13.10 -2.42
C MET A 114 -12.47 -12.86 -3.87
N GLU A 115 -13.04 -13.60 -4.80
CA GLU A 115 -12.78 -13.40 -6.25
C GLU A 115 -13.38 -12.08 -6.74
N ASP A 116 -14.47 -11.62 -6.15
CA ASP A 116 -15.11 -10.34 -6.43
C ASP A 116 -14.30 -9.12 -5.98
N ILE A 117 -13.30 -9.32 -5.13
CA ILE A 117 -12.41 -8.22 -4.71
C ILE A 117 -11.53 -7.79 -5.87
N THR A 118 -11.83 -6.66 -6.48
CA THR A 118 -11.10 -6.11 -7.63
C THR A 118 -9.76 -5.47 -7.27
N SER A 119 -9.62 -4.91 -6.04
CA SER A 119 -8.39 -4.28 -5.58
C SER A 119 -7.35 -5.33 -5.16
N PRO A 120 -6.17 -5.43 -5.83
CA PRO A 120 -5.13 -6.39 -5.46
C PRO A 120 -4.56 -6.15 -4.06
N VAL A 121 -4.61 -4.90 -3.57
CA VAL A 121 -4.13 -4.52 -2.23
C VAL A 121 -5.08 -5.05 -1.17
N VAL A 122 -6.38 -4.82 -1.35
CA VAL A 122 -7.42 -5.32 -0.46
C VAL A 122 -7.41 -6.84 -0.43
N ARG A 123 -7.38 -7.50 -1.60
CA ARG A 123 -7.29 -8.97 -1.70
C ARG A 123 -6.10 -9.53 -0.92
N ARG A 124 -4.93 -8.87 -1.03
CA ARG A 124 -3.73 -9.26 -0.26
C ARG A 124 -3.92 -9.07 1.23
N ALA A 125 -4.48 -7.95 1.67
CA ALA A 125 -4.75 -7.67 3.08
C ALA A 125 -5.72 -8.70 3.67
N VAL A 126 -6.82 -8.99 2.99
CA VAL A 126 -7.79 -10.02 3.36
C VAL A 126 -7.13 -11.40 3.46
N ALA A 127 -6.38 -11.82 2.45
CA ALA A 127 -5.69 -13.10 2.44
C ALA A 127 -4.66 -13.23 3.58
N GLN A 128 -3.95 -12.15 3.92
CA GLN A 128 -3.02 -12.16 5.06
C GLN A 128 -3.77 -12.21 6.40
N THR A 129 -4.89 -11.49 6.54
CA THR A 129 -5.72 -11.55 7.75
C THR A 129 -6.26 -12.96 7.99
N ILE A 130 -6.74 -13.65 6.95
CA ILE A 130 -7.20 -15.05 7.03
C ILE A 130 -6.04 -15.95 7.51
N LYS A 131 -4.84 -15.79 6.96
CA LYS A 131 -3.67 -16.58 7.36
C LYS A 131 -3.32 -16.36 8.84
N VAL A 132 -3.35 -15.12 9.31
CA VAL A 132 -3.06 -14.78 10.71
C VAL A 132 -4.12 -15.38 11.64
N VAL A 133 -5.41 -15.21 11.35
CA VAL A 133 -6.50 -15.78 12.15
C VAL A 133 -6.38 -17.31 12.23
N ASN A 134 -6.17 -17.97 11.09
CA ASN A 134 -5.99 -19.42 11.04
C ASN A 134 -4.72 -19.90 11.77
N ALA A 135 -3.66 -19.11 11.75
CA ALA A 135 -2.43 -19.43 12.49
C ALA A 135 -2.65 -19.32 14.00
N ILE A 136 -3.36 -18.29 14.47
CA ILE A 136 -3.73 -18.15 15.90
C ILE A 136 -4.56 -19.34 16.35
N ILE A 137 -5.57 -19.76 15.57
CA ILE A 137 -6.42 -20.92 15.90
C ILE A 137 -5.58 -22.20 15.99
N ARG A 138 -4.61 -22.41 15.09
CA ARG A 138 -3.70 -23.58 15.15
C ARG A 138 -2.78 -23.54 16.38
N GLU A 139 -2.26 -22.37 16.71
CA GLU A 139 -1.37 -22.19 17.86
C GLU A 139 -2.10 -22.43 19.19
N GLN A 140 -3.35 -21.95 19.30
CA GLN A 140 -4.17 -22.12 20.49
C GLN A 140 -4.83 -23.51 20.57
N GLY A 141 -4.94 -24.22 19.45
CA GLY A 141 -5.61 -25.52 19.37
C GLY A 141 -7.15 -25.45 19.38
N GLU A 142 -7.74 -24.26 19.52
CA GLU A 142 -9.18 -24.05 19.61
C GLU A 142 -9.61 -22.75 18.88
N SER A 143 -10.90 -22.68 18.57
CA SER A 143 -11.48 -21.48 17.96
C SER A 143 -11.63 -20.35 19.00
N PRO A 144 -11.50 -19.08 18.60
CA PRO A 144 -11.70 -17.96 19.52
C PRO A 144 -13.16 -17.85 19.95
N VAL A 145 -13.38 -17.33 21.17
CA VAL A 145 -14.73 -16.99 21.65
C VAL A 145 -15.25 -15.74 20.96
N ASN A 146 -14.42 -14.72 20.81
CA ASN A 146 -14.74 -13.46 20.13
C ASN A 146 -13.58 -12.99 19.29
N ILE A 147 -13.88 -12.24 18.23
CA ILE A 147 -12.88 -11.48 17.47
C ILE A 147 -13.28 -10.02 17.44
N HIS A 148 -12.34 -9.14 17.79
CA HIS A 148 -12.53 -7.70 17.76
C HIS A 148 -11.77 -7.11 16.58
N LEU A 149 -12.44 -6.27 15.79
CA LEU A 149 -11.89 -5.62 14.61
C LEU A 149 -11.95 -4.09 14.76
N GLU A 150 -10.86 -3.40 14.43
CA GLU A 150 -10.88 -1.95 14.29
C GLU A 150 -11.46 -1.55 12.94
N LEU A 151 -12.51 -0.75 12.97
CA LEU A 151 -13.06 -0.13 11.76
C LEU A 151 -12.53 1.30 11.62
N ALA A 152 -11.87 1.56 10.51
CA ALA A 152 -11.55 2.93 10.13
C ALA A 152 -12.86 3.68 9.82
N ARG A 153 -13.17 4.73 10.57
CA ARG A 153 -14.32 5.61 10.26
C ARG A 153 -13.87 6.67 9.26
N GLU A 154 -14.64 6.83 8.19
CA GLU A 154 -14.63 8.09 7.45
C GLU A 154 -15.16 9.21 8.36
N MET A 155 -14.58 10.42 8.24
CA MET A 155 -15.24 11.64 8.70
C MET A 155 -16.62 11.66 8.04
N SER A 156 -17.66 11.87 8.83
CA SER A 156 -19.06 11.78 8.41
C SER A 156 -19.30 12.57 7.12
N LYS A 157 -19.51 11.87 6.01
CA LYS A 157 -20.02 12.49 4.78
C LYS A 157 -21.40 13.04 5.07
N ASN A 158 -21.69 14.23 4.56
CA ASN A 158 -23.04 14.79 4.69
C ASN A 158 -24.05 13.94 3.90
N TYR A 159 -25.34 14.11 4.18
CA TYR A 159 -26.42 13.33 3.58
C TYR A 159 -26.38 13.33 2.03
N LYS A 160 -26.12 14.50 1.43
CA LYS A 160 -26.03 14.67 -0.04
C LYS A 160 -24.89 13.83 -0.65
N GLN A 161 -23.71 13.87 -0.03
CA GLN A 161 -22.57 13.07 -0.48
C GLN A 161 -22.79 11.55 -0.34
N ARG A 162 -23.57 11.12 0.65
CA ARG A 162 -23.93 9.70 0.82
C ARG A 162 -24.90 9.23 -0.25
N ASN A 163 -25.90 10.04 -0.59
CA ASN A 163 -26.85 9.72 -1.66
C ASN A 163 -26.16 9.70 -3.03
N GLU A 164 -25.32 10.69 -3.34
CA GLU A 164 -24.53 10.72 -4.58
C GLU A 164 -23.64 9.48 -4.72
N LEU A 165 -23.08 8.99 -3.59
CA LEU A 165 -22.27 7.78 -3.57
C LEU A 165 -23.12 6.52 -3.79
N ALA A 166 -24.28 6.43 -3.17
CA ALA A 166 -25.21 5.31 -3.33
C ALA A 166 -25.71 5.20 -4.78
N ASP A 167 -26.12 6.33 -5.39
CA ASP A 167 -26.54 6.39 -6.79
C ASP A 167 -25.41 6.02 -7.76
N ALA A 168 -24.19 6.46 -7.45
CA ALA A 168 -23.02 6.10 -8.24
C ALA A 168 -22.66 4.59 -8.12
N MET A 169 -22.85 4.00 -6.95
CA MET A 169 -22.66 2.56 -6.74
C MET A 169 -23.71 1.74 -7.50
N GLU A 170 -24.99 2.12 -7.42
CA GLU A 170 -26.09 1.44 -8.12
C GLU A 170 -25.89 1.50 -9.65
N LYS A 171 -25.54 2.67 -10.19
CA LYS A 171 -25.19 2.82 -11.61
C LYS A 171 -24.00 1.96 -12.04
N ASN A 172 -22.95 1.90 -11.22
CA ASN A 172 -21.79 1.06 -11.51
C ASN A 172 -22.14 -0.43 -11.48
N GLN A 173 -22.98 -0.84 -10.55
CA GLN A 173 -23.42 -2.24 -10.44
C GLN A 173 -24.27 -2.65 -11.66
N ALA A 174 -25.22 -1.82 -12.07
CA ALA A 174 -26.02 -2.06 -13.27
C ALA A 174 -25.17 -2.12 -14.55
N GLU A 175 -24.18 -1.23 -14.68
CA GLU A 175 -23.26 -1.24 -15.81
C GLU A 175 -22.37 -2.48 -15.82
N ASN A 176 -21.87 -2.92 -14.66
CA ASN A 176 -21.07 -4.12 -14.56
C ASN A 176 -21.89 -5.38 -14.89
N ALA A 177 -23.14 -5.48 -14.43
CA ALA A 177 -24.04 -6.59 -14.77
C ALA A 177 -24.27 -6.69 -16.29
N ARG A 178 -24.56 -5.57 -16.94
CA ARG A 178 -24.71 -5.51 -18.38
C ARG A 178 -23.45 -5.95 -19.14
N LEU A 179 -22.28 -5.44 -18.74
CA LEU A 179 -21.01 -5.81 -19.38
C LEU A 179 -20.65 -7.27 -19.16
N MET A 180 -21.09 -7.85 -18.04
CA MET A 180 -20.91 -9.26 -17.74
C MET A 180 -21.75 -10.14 -18.66
N GLU A 181 -23.02 -9.76 -18.90
CA GLU A 181 -23.91 -10.44 -19.86
C GLU A 181 -23.31 -10.39 -21.28
N GLU A 182 -22.86 -9.21 -21.73
CA GLU A 182 -22.22 -9.04 -23.04
C GLU A 182 -20.98 -9.96 -23.17
N LEU A 183 -20.15 -10.07 -22.12
CA LEU A 183 -18.99 -10.93 -22.13
C LEU A 183 -19.37 -12.42 -22.17
N HIS A 184 -20.41 -12.83 -21.45
CA HIS A 184 -20.90 -14.21 -21.46
C HIS A 184 -21.42 -14.60 -22.85
N ASP A 185 -22.07 -13.68 -23.55
CA ASP A 185 -22.55 -13.91 -24.90
C ASP A 185 -21.41 -14.01 -25.92
N LEU A 186 -20.38 -13.16 -25.79
CA LEU A 186 -19.23 -13.14 -26.70
C LEU A 186 -18.28 -14.34 -26.47
N PHE A 187 -18.11 -14.77 -25.22
CA PHE A 187 -17.14 -15.79 -24.83
C PHE A 187 -17.82 -16.99 -24.13
N ARG A 188 -18.86 -17.57 -24.79
CA ARG A 188 -19.64 -18.72 -24.26
C ARG A 188 -18.73 -19.87 -23.84
N GLY A 189 -18.95 -20.39 -22.64
CA GLY A 189 -18.19 -21.52 -22.10
C GLY A 189 -16.87 -21.17 -21.42
N ARG A 190 -16.51 -19.89 -21.27
CA ARG A 190 -15.35 -19.43 -20.49
C ARG A 190 -15.77 -18.84 -19.15
N THR A 191 -14.97 -19.10 -18.12
CA THR A 191 -15.12 -18.44 -16.82
C THR A 191 -14.67 -16.99 -16.93
N ILE A 192 -15.60 -16.05 -16.72
CA ILE A 192 -15.32 -14.61 -16.73
C ILE A 192 -14.97 -14.16 -15.32
N THR A 193 -13.74 -13.68 -15.13
CA THR A 193 -13.27 -13.16 -13.84
C THR A 193 -13.51 -11.66 -13.74
N GLY A 194 -13.50 -11.11 -12.52
CA GLY A 194 -13.57 -9.67 -12.31
C GLY A 194 -12.45 -8.90 -13.04
N GLN A 195 -11.29 -9.53 -13.23
CA GLN A 195 -10.18 -8.93 -13.99
C GLN A 195 -10.47 -8.86 -15.49
N THR A 196 -11.13 -9.88 -16.04
CA THR A 196 -11.63 -9.91 -17.42
C THR A 196 -12.63 -8.78 -17.66
N LEU A 197 -13.57 -8.59 -16.73
CA LEU A 197 -14.55 -7.50 -16.78
C LEU A 197 -13.89 -6.12 -16.79
N VAL A 198 -12.88 -5.92 -15.94
CA VAL A 198 -12.13 -4.65 -15.90
C VAL A 198 -11.42 -4.38 -17.23
N LYS A 199 -10.73 -5.38 -17.82
CA LYS A 199 -10.07 -5.25 -19.13
C LYS A 199 -11.07 -4.90 -20.21
N TYR A 200 -12.21 -5.59 -20.29
CA TYR A 200 -13.26 -5.35 -21.28
C TYR A 200 -13.85 -3.95 -21.17
N ARG A 201 -14.17 -3.52 -19.95
CA ARG A 201 -14.71 -2.18 -19.68
C ARG A 201 -13.74 -1.08 -20.11
N LEU A 202 -12.44 -1.23 -19.79
CA LEU A 202 -11.42 -0.27 -20.20
C LEU A 202 -11.21 -0.27 -21.73
N TRP A 203 -11.25 -1.45 -22.36
CA TRP A 203 -11.16 -1.58 -23.82
C TRP A 203 -12.29 -0.82 -24.54
N LYS A 204 -13.54 -0.97 -24.09
CA LYS A 204 -14.70 -0.21 -24.61
C LYS A 204 -14.56 1.29 -24.33
N GLU A 205 -14.17 1.68 -23.11
CA GLU A 205 -13.99 3.08 -22.73
C GLU A 205 -12.93 3.78 -23.59
N GLN A 206 -11.89 3.05 -23.99
CA GLN A 206 -10.79 3.54 -24.80
C GLN A 206 -11.03 3.42 -26.32
N LYS A 207 -12.23 3.01 -26.75
CA LYS A 207 -12.54 2.80 -28.16
C LYS A 207 -11.59 1.82 -28.85
N GLU A 208 -11.31 0.71 -28.15
CA GLU A 208 -10.54 -0.44 -28.67
C GLU A 208 -9.05 -0.16 -28.90
N VAL A 209 -8.52 0.98 -28.45
CA VAL A 209 -7.10 1.31 -28.64
C VAL A 209 -6.31 1.25 -27.33
N CYS A 210 -5.02 0.94 -27.47
CA CYS A 210 -4.05 1.05 -26.38
C CYS A 210 -3.92 2.52 -25.96
N ALA A 211 -4.07 2.81 -24.65
CA ALA A 211 -4.07 4.18 -24.17
C ALA A 211 -2.77 4.95 -24.48
N TYR A 212 -1.62 4.28 -24.63
CA TYR A 212 -0.33 4.95 -24.82
C TYR A 212 0.20 4.91 -26.25
N SER A 213 0.08 3.77 -26.93
CA SER A 213 0.54 3.66 -28.33
C SER A 213 -0.51 4.07 -29.34
N LEU A 214 -1.77 4.23 -28.93
CA LEU A 214 -2.92 4.49 -29.78
C LEU A 214 -3.20 3.44 -30.87
N GLN A 215 -2.58 2.26 -30.74
CA GLN A 215 -2.78 1.12 -31.65
C GLN A 215 -4.07 0.37 -31.27
N MET A 216 -4.80 -0.11 -32.27
CA MET A 216 -5.98 -0.92 -32.05
C MET A 216 -5.62 -2.25 -31.38
N MET A 217 -6.45 -2.67 -30.44
CA MET A 217 -6.31 -3.93 -29.70
C MET A 217 -7.47 -4.86 -30.03
N LYS A 218 -7.14 -6.09 -30.45
CA LYS A 218 -8.13 -7.13 -30.74
C LYS A 218 -8.73 -7.66 -29.44
N LEU A 219 -10.06 -7.67 -29.33
CA LEU A 219 -10.76 -8.11 -28.13
C LEU A 219 -10.38 -9.54 -27.71
N ASP A 220 -10.34 -10.47 -28.66
CA ASP A 220 -9.96 -11.85 -28.38
C ASP A 220 -8.60 -11.94 -27.70
N SER A 221 -7.60 -11.23 -28.22
CA SER A 221 -6.25 -11.21 -27.63
C SER A 221 -6.24 -10.57 -26.24
N VAL A 222 -7.02 -9.49 -26.03
CA VAL A 222 -7.14 -8.83 -24.70
C VAL A 222 -7.69 -9.77 -23.65
N ILE A 223 -8.65 -10.62 -24.02
CA ILE A 223 -9.36 -11.52 -23.07
C ILE A 223 -8.64 -12.86 -22.93
N THR A 224 -8.07 -13.39 -24.02
CA THR A 224 -7.54 -14.76 -24.04
C THR A 224 -6.05 -14.86 -23.78
N ASP A 225 -5.29 -13.81 -24.10
CA ASP A 225 -3.84 -13.76 -23.94
C ASP A 225 -3.46 -12.79 -22.81
N SER A 226 -3.06 -13.35 -21.68
CA SER A 226 -2.63 -12.56 -20.51
C SER A 226 -1.37 -11.73 -20.76
N SER A 227 -0.57 -12.10 -21.77
CA SER A 227 0.68 -11.41 -22.14
C SER A 227 0.49 -10.27 -23.14
N TYR A 228 -0.68 -10.18 -23.79
CA TYR A 228 -0.95 -9.20 -24.83
C TYR A 228 -1.21 -7.79 -24.30
N ALA A 229 -2.10 -7.67 -23.31
CA ALA A 229 -2.50 -6.39 -22.75
C ALA A 229 -2.66 -6.46 -21.22
N GLU A 230 -2.29 -5.39 -20.55
CA GLU A 230 -2.33 -5.25 -19.09
C GLU A 230 -3.09 -3.98 -18.68
N VAL A 231 -3.70 -4.04 -17.49
CA VAL A 231 -4.26 -2.87 -16.84
C VAL A 231 -3.12 -2.13 -16.13
N ASP A 232 -2.84 -0.93 -16.60
CA ASP A 232 -1.81 -0.07 -16.01
C ASP A 232 -2.42 1.08 -15.19
N HIS A 233 -1.69 1.49 -14.15
CA HIS A 233 -2.01 2.70 -13.38
C HIS A 233 -1.38 3.91 -14.06
N ILE A 234 -2.21 4.86 -14.50
CA ILE A 234 -1.77 6.11 -15.18
C ILE A 234 -0.71 6.81 -14.34
N VAL A 235 -1.06 7.16 -13.11
CA VAL A 235 -0.09 7.54 -12.07
C VAL A 235 0.32 6.24 -11.37
N PRO A 236 1.60 5.84 -11.43
CA PRO A 236 2.05 4.57 -10.89
C PRO A 236 1.55 4.31 -9.47
N TYR A 237 1.11 3.08 -9.21
CA TYR A 237 0.56 2.72 -7.90
C TYR A 237 1.57 2.94 -6.76
N SER A 238 2.86 2.70 -7.02
CA SER A 238 3.96 2.97 -6.08
C SER A 238 4.04 4.44 -5.64
N ARG A 239 3.57 5.37 -6.48
CA ARG A 239 3.61 6.83 -6.25
C ARG A 239 2.24 7.39 -5.80
N SER A 240 1.13 6.73 -6.15
CA SER A 240 -0.23 7.27 -5.97
C SER A 240 -1.09 6.49 -4.99
N PHE A 241 -0.84 5.22 -4.77
CA PHE A 241 -1.73 4.30 -4.05
C PHE A 241 -3.19 4.37 -4.53
N ASP A 242 -3.44 4.87 -5.75
CA ASP A 242 -4.75 5.07 -6.34
C ASP A 242 -5.13 3.90 -7.26
N ASP A 243 -5.98 3.00 -6.77
CA ASP A 243 -6.49 1.85 -7.54
C ASP A 243 -7.84 2.13 -8.23
N ARG A 244 -8.31 3.37 -8.20
CA ARG A 244 -9.60 3.73 -8.83
C ARG A 244 -9.55 3.61 -10.33
N ARG A 245 -10.72 3.34 -10.94
CA ARG A 245 -10.89 3.28 -12.40
C ARG A 245 -10.40 4.54 -13.13
N THR A 246 -10.51 5.70 -12.50
CA THR A 246 -10.01 6.97 -13.04
C THR A 246 -8.49 7.04 -13.14
N ASN A 247 -7.77 6.11 -12.49
CA ASN A 247 -6.33 5.95 -12.58
C ASN A 247 -5.91 4.69 -13.35
N LYS A 248 -6.84 3.98 -13.99
CA LYS A 248 -6.58 2.74 -14.73
C LYS A 248 -6.81 2.92 -16.22
N VAL A 249 -5.93 2.34 -17.03
CA VAL A 249 -6.04 2.22 -18.48
C VAL A 249 -5.63 0.84 -18.94
N LEU A 250 -6.13 0.42 -20.10
CA LEU A 250 -5.70 -0.80 -20.76
C LEU A 250 -4.61 -0.45 -21.77
N VAL A 251 -3.50 -1.13 -21.70
CA VAL A 251 -2.33 -0.88 -22.55
C VAL A 251 -1.71 -2.20 -23.02
N LEU A 252 -1.01 -2.15 -24.15
CA LEU A 252 -0.17 -3.27 -24.58
C LEU A 252 0.94 -3.52 -23.53
N THR A 253 1.21 -4.76 -23.20
CA THR A 253 2.22 -5.15 -22.20
C THR A 253 3.59 -4.55 -22.50
N SER A 254 3.96 -4.43 -23.78
CA SER A 254 5.19 -3.75 -24.21
C SER A 254 5.24 -2.27 -23.83
N GLU A 255 4.11 -1.57 -23.90
CA GLU A 255 4.04 -0.14 -23.53
C GLU A 255 4.03 0.04 -22.01
N ASN A 256 3.37 -0.88 -21.28
CA ASN A 256 3.42 -0.88 -19.81
C ASN A 256 4.86 -1.05 -19.29
N ARG A 257 5.59 -1.98 -19.86
CA ARG A 257 7.00 -2.20 -19.52
C ARG A 257 7.89 -1.01 -19.83
N LYS A 258 7.67 -0.34 -20.98
CA LYS A 258 8.41 0.87 -21.36
C LYS A 258 8.11 2.04 -20.41
N LYS A 259 6.86 2.20 -19.99
CA LYS A 259 6.46 3.27 -19.05
C LYS A 259 7.08 3.04 -17.66
N GLY A 260 6.98 1.84 -17.09
CA GLY A 260 7.44 1.53 -15.73
C GLY A 260 6.82 2.46 -14.69
N ASP A 261 7.63 3.00 -13.78
CA ASP A 261 7.20 3.89 -12.69
C ASP A 261 7.09 5.38 -13.09
N ARG A 262 7.04 5.67 -14.39
CA ARG A 262 6.93 7.05 -14.92
C ARG A 262 5.48 7.43 -15.21
N LEU A 263 5.19 8.73 -15.21
CA LEU A 263 3.94 9.25 -15.75
C LEU A 263 3.92 9.10 -17.28
N PRO A 264 2.73 9.08 -17.93
CA PRO A 264 2.66 8.97 -19.38
C PRO A 264 3.49 10.03 -20.11
N LEU A 265 3.43 11.29 -19.69
CA LEU A 265 4.18 12.39 -20.32
C LEU A 265 5.67 12.42 -19.94
N GLU A 266 6.10 11.67 -18.91
CA GLU A 266 7.52 11.48 -18.56
C GLU A 266 8.21 10.47 -19.49
N TYR A 267 7.46 9.50 -20.07
CA TYR A 267 8.06 8.48 -20.94
C TYR A 267 7.79 8.68 -22.42
N LEU A 268 6.65 9.29 -22.80
CA LEU A 268 6.33 9.62 -24.19
C LEU A 268 7.16 10.83 -24.64
N GLN A 269 7.75 10.76 -25.83
CA GLN A 269 8.60 11.82 -26.37
C GLN A 269 8.26 12.14 -27.83
N GLY A 270 8.59 13.37 -28.26
CA GLY A 270 8.43 13.84 -29.64
C GLY A 270 6.98 13.71 -30.13
N LYS A 271 6.81 13.32 -31.40
CA LYS A 271 5.50 13.21 -32.06
C LYS A 271 4.53 12.29 -31.30
N ARG A 272 5.02 11.19 -30.70
CA ARG A 272 4.15 10.30 -29.90
C ARG A 272 3.52 11.00 -28.70
N ARG A 273 4.25 11.93 -28.06
CA ARG A 273 3.72 12.72 -26.94
C ARG A 273 2.64 13.69 -27.43
N GLU A 274 2.85 14.34 -28.56
CA GLU A 274 1.89 15.26 -29.15
C GLU A 274 0.59 14.55 -29.56
N ASP A 275 0.71 13.47 -30.31
CA ASP A 275 -0.42 12.63 -30.73
C ASP A 275 -1.23 12.12 -29.53
N PHE A 276 -0.55 11.67 -28.48
CA PHE A 276 -1.17 11.23 -27.23
C PHE A 276 -1.94 12.36 -26.54
N ILE A 277 -1.39 13.57 -26.46
CA ILE A 277 -2.04 14.73 -25.84
C ILE A 277 -3.32 15.08 -26.62
N VAL A 278 -3.23 15.16 -27.95
CA VAL A 278 -4.37 15.48 -28.84
C VAL A 278 -5.46 14.42 -28.67
N TYR A 279 -5.09 13.13 -28.78
CA TYR A 279 -6.04 12.03 -28.62
C TYR A 279 -6.71 12.03 -27.25
N THR A 280 -5.94 12.21 -26.18
CA THR A 280 -6.45 12.21 -24.79
C THR A 280 -7.44 13.36 -24.58
N LYS A 281 -7.15 14.56 -25.07
CA LYS A 281 -8.05 15.71 -24.97
C LYS A 281 -9.37 15.49 -25.72
N ALA A 282 -9.31 14.87 -26.90
CA ALA A 282 -10.47 14.65 -27.75
C ALA A 282 -11.35 13.47 -27.30
N ASN A 283 -10.77 12.37 -26.82
CA ASN A 283 -11.47 11.11 -26.64
C ASN A 283 -11.76 10.75 -25.17
N VAL A 284 -10.97 11.22 -24.19
CA VAL A 284 -11.16 10.88 -22.78
C VAL A 284 -12.17 11.84 -22.15
N LYS A 285 -13.43 11.39 -22.04
CA LYS A 285 -14.54 12.21 -21.48
C LYS A 285 -14.41 12.44 -19.97
N ASN A 286 -13.91 11.44 -19.22
CA ASN A 286 -13.78 11.56 -17.78
C ASN A 286 -12.68 12.58 -17.43
N TYR A 287 -13.09 13.71 -16.83
CA TYR A 287 -12.22 14.84 -16.50
C TYR A 287 -11.02 14.40 -15.66
N ARG A 288 -11.25 13.62 -14.57
CA ARG A 288 -10.18 13.19 -13.65
C ARG A 288 -9.19 12.23 -14.32
N LYS A 289 -9.70 11.29 -15.14
CA LYS A 289 -8.85 10.39 -15.92
C LYS A 289 -7.99 11.15 -16.93
N ARG A 290 -8.59 12.13 -17.59
CA ARG A 290 -7.88 13.01 -18.52
C ARG A 290 -6.79 13.83 -17.84
N GLN A 291 -7.06 14.39 -16.65
CA GLN A 291 -6.05 15.09 -15.85
C GLN A 291 -4.89 14.17 -15.44
N ASN A 292 -5.18 12.93 -15.01
CA ASN A 292 -4.13 11.97 -14.68
C ASN A 292 -3.25 11.62 -15.89
N LEU A 293 -3.85 11.44 -17.08
CA LEU A 293 -3.14 11.14 -18.33
C LEU A 293 -2.24 12.30 -18.80
N LEU A 294 -2.67 13.53 -18.60
CA LEU A 294 -1.96 14.74 -19.03
C LEU A 294 -1.05 15.33 -17.93
N LYS A 295 -0.83 14.59 -16.85
CA LYS A 295 -0.02 15.06 -15.73
C LYS A 295 1.47 15.03 -16.06
N GLU A 296 2.18 16.15 -15.82
CA GLU A 296 3.62 16.30 -16.07
C GLU A 296 4.49 16.03 -14.85
N GLY A 297 3.90 16.09 -13.63
CA GLY A 297 4.60 15.84 -12.37
C GLY A 297 3.63 15.61 -11.21
N LEU A 298 4.16 15.22 -10.04
CA LEU A 298 3.38 15.04 -8.81
C LEU A 298 3.78 16.09 -7.77
N SER A 299 2.79 16.87 -7.28
CA SER A 299 3.02 17.85 -6.22
C SER A 299 3.04 17.19 -4.83
N LYS A 300 3.62 17.91 -3.83
CA LYS A 300 3.64 17.45 -2.42
C LYS A 300 2.24 17.38 -1.80
N GLU A 301 1.30 18.21 -2.26
CA GLU A 301 -0.08 18.25 -1.77
C GLU A 301 -0.88 17.04 -2.27
N GLU A 302 -0.67 16.63 -3.51
CA GLU A 302 -1.29 15.43 -4.07
C GLU A 302 -0.84 14.15 -3.33
N SER A 303 0.39 14.12 -2.84
CA SER A 303 0.88 13.01 -2.00
C SER A 303 0.14 12.90 -0.66
N ARG A 304 -0.41 14.00 -0.11
CA ARG A 304 -1.25 13.98 1.12
C ARG A 304 -2.65 13.44 0.86
N GLU A 305 -3.26 13.72 -0.29
CA GLU A 305 -4.55 13.13 -0.68
C GLU A 305 -4.47 11.59 -0.80
N PHE A 306 -3.29 11.05 -1.14
CA PHE A 306 -3.08 9.60 -1.23
C PHE A 306 -3.16 8.90 0.13
N ILE A 307 -2.79 9.57 1.23
CA ILE A 307 -2.93 9.03 2.59
C ILE A 307 -4.40 8.83 2.95
N GLN A 308 -5.29 9.73 2.53
CA GLN A 308 -6.75 9.59 2.76
C GLN A 308 -7.35 8.41 1.97
N ARG A 309 -6.78 8.06 0.81
CA ARG A 309 -7.27 6.95 -0.01
C ARG A 309 -6.91 5.58 0.57
N ASN A 310 -5.74 5.46 1.21
CA ASN A 310 -5.37 4.26 1.96
C ASN A 310 -6.36 3.95 3.10
N LEU A 311 -6.99 4.99 3.68
CA LEU A 311 -8.04 4.82 4.67
C LEU A 311 -9.30 4.15 4.10
N GLN A 312 -9.66 4.42 2.84
CA GLN A 312 -10.83 3.79 2.18
C GLN A 312 -10.58 2.30 1.91
N ASP A 313 -9.40 1.92 1.42
CA ASP A 313 -9.03 0.51 1.22
C ASP A 313 -9.01 -0.27 2.55
N THR A 314 -8.49 0.35 3.60
CA THR A 314 -8.47 -0.22 4.96
C THR A 314 -9.89 -0.40 5.50
N GLN A 315 -10.77 0.58 5.30
CA GLN A 315 -12.17 0.53 5.72
C GLN A 315 -12.93 -0.57 4.99
N TYR A 316 -12.74 -0.69 3.68
CA TYR A 316 -13.35 -1.77 2.89
C TYR A 316 -12.85 -3.14 3.36
N SER A 317 -11.52 -3.31 3.53
CA SER A 317 -10.93 -4.55 4.02
C SER A 317 -11.49 -4.95 5.39
N ALA A 318 -11.59 -4.00 6.32
CA ALA A 318 -12.12 -4.26 7.66
C ALA A 318 -13.60 -4.63 7.64
N SER A 319 -14.41 -3.94 6.82
CA SER A 319 -15.85 -4.25 6.65
C SER A 319 -16.06 -5.60 5.99
N PHE A 320 -15.26 -5.94 4.98
CA PHE A 320 -15.29 -7.25 4.34
C PHE A 320 -14.95 -8.35 5.35
N MET A 321 -13.84 -8.19 6.08
CA MET A 321 -13.40 -9.18 7.08
C MET A 321 -14.41 -9.37 8.22
N LEU A 322 -15.10 -8.30 8.64
CA LEU A 322 -16.16 -8.38 9.64
C LEU A 322 -17.25 -9.39 9.22
N ASN A 323 -17.74 -9.27 7.99
CA ASN A 323 -18.77 -10.14 7.44
C ASN A 323 -18.21 -11.54 7.14
N TYR A 324 -17.02 -11.62 6.57
CA TYR A 324 -16.36 -12.87 6.23
C TYR A 324 -16.15 -13.76 7.45
N ILE A 325 -15.60 -13.21 8.54
CA ILE A 325 -15.40 -13.95 9.80
C ILE A 325 -16.74 -14.37 10.40
N ARG A 326 -17.74 -13.48 10.39
CA ARG A 326 -19.08 -13.78 10.91
C ARG A 326 -19.75 -14.94 10.17
N ASN A 327 -19.57 -15.00 8.87
CA ASN A 327 -20.23 -15.99 8.02
C ASN A 327 -19.51 -17.33 8.05
N HIS A 328 -18.17 -17.36 8.05
CA HIS A 328 -17.41 -18.58 7.80
C HIS A 328 -16.78 -19.22 9.05
N LEU A 329 -16.57 -18.47 10.15
CA LEU A 329 -15.88 -19.00 11.33
C LEU A 329 -16.87 -19.61 12.34
N ALA A 330 -16.61 -20.85 12.75
CA ALA A 330 -17.25 -21.47 13.89
C ALA A 330 -16.54 -21.01 15.17
N PHE A 331 -17.22 -20.25 16.02
CA PHE A 331 -16.68 -19.77 17.29
C PHE A 331 -16.83 -20.81 18.40
N ALA A 332 -15.91 -20.81 19.36
CA ALA A 332 -16.00 -21.65 20.54
C ALA A 332 -17.22 -21.28 21.40
N ASP A 333 -17.89 -22.28 21.96
CA ASP A 333 -19.00 -22.07 22.87
C ASP A 333 -18.51 -21.52 24.21
N CYS A 334 -19.14 -20.43 24.64
CA CYS A 334 -18.87 -19.82 25.93
C CYS A 334 -20.16 -19.22 26.48
N SER A 335 -20.56 -19.65 27.65
CA SER A 335 -21.77 -19.17 28.34
C SER A 335 -21.71 -17.67 28.69
N ALA A 336 -20.51 -17.13 28.91
CA ALA A 336 -20.26 -15.72 29.19
C ALA A 336 -20.20 -14.86 27.92
N ALA A 337 -20.12 -15.47 26.75
CA ALA A 337 -20.00 -14.72 25.50
C ALA A 337 -21.35 -14.13 25.10
N GLY A 338 -21.38 -12.84 24.79
CA GLY A 338 -22.54 -12.18 24.21
C GLY A 338 -22.95 -12.78 22.87
N LYS A 339 -24.15 -12.44 22.39
CA LYS A 339 -24.66 -12.89 21.08
C LYS A 339 -23.79 -12.46 19.91
N GLN A 340 -23.04 -11.36 20.05
CA GLN A 340 -22.18 -10.79 19.00
C GLN A 340 -20.75 -11.31 19.15
N ARG A 341 -20.38 -12.29 18.33
CA ARG A 341 -19.05 -12.94 18.34
C ARG A 341 -17.97 -12.11 17.61
N VAL A 342 -18.36 -11.28 16.67
CA VAL A 342 -17.45 -10.38 15.97
C VAL A 342 -17.80 -8.94 16.35
N VAL A 343 -16.90 -8.27 17.05
CA VAL A 343 -17.10 -6.94 17.59
C VAL A 343 -16.36 -5.92 16.72
N ALA A 344 -17.08 -4.92 16.26
CA ALA A 344 -16.51 -3.80 15.50
C ALA A 344 -16.21 -2.63 16.44
N VAL A 345 -14.96 -2.24 16.56
CA VAL A 345 -14.52 -1.10 17.38
C VAL A 345 -14.10 0.04 16.46
N ASN A 346 -14.58 1.25 16.77
CA ASN A 346 -14.17 2.44 16.03
C ASN A 346 -12.78 2.89 16.46
N GLY A 347 -11.91 3.27 15.52
CA GLY A 347 -10.57 3.80 15.80
C GLY A 347 -10.54 5.03 16.72
N ALA A 348 -11.62 5.81 16.78
CA ALA A 348 -11.75 6.90 17.78
C ALA A 348 -11.84 6.35 19.22
N VAL A 349 -12.55 5.24 19.43
CA VAL A 349 -12.65 4.57 20.73
C VAL A 349 -11.30 3.99 21.14
N THR A 350 -10.60 3.33 20.21
CA THR A 350 -9.23 2.83 20.42
C THR A 350 -8.28 3.95 20.84
N ALA A 351 -8.31 5.08 20.12
CA ALA A 351 -7.48 6.25 20.43
C ALA A 351 -7.81 6.86 21.80
N PHE A 352 -9.09 6.95 22.14
CA PHE A 352 -9.56 7.45 23.44
C PHE A 352 -9.06 6.55 24.59
N LEU A 353 -9.32 5.25 24.54
CA LEU A 353 -8.91 4.30 25.58
C LEU A 353 -7.40 4.25 25.74
N ARG A 354 -6.67 4.21 24.62
CA ARG A 354 -5.21 4.24 24.64
C ARG A 354 -4.68 5.47 25.38
N LYS A 355 -5.24 6.67 25.11
CA LYS A 355 -4.87 7.90 25.81
C LYS A 355 -5.19 7.82 27.31
N ARG A 356 -6.34 7.27 27.68
CA ARG A 356 -6.76 7.11 29.10
C ARG A 356 -5.89 6.12 29.83
N TRP A 357 -5.40 5.06 29.18
CA TRP A 357 -4.49 4.07 29.75
C TRP A 357 -3.00 4.46 29.62
N GLY A 358 -2.70 5.70 29.23
CA GLY A 358 -1.34 6.23 29.18
C GLY A 358 -0.46 5.62 28.07
N LEU A 359 -1.05 4.99 27.05
CA LEU A 359 -0.36 4.39 25.92
C LEU A 359 -0.15 5.42 24.80
N SER A 360 1.07 5.92 24.66
CA SER A 360 1.42 6.85 23.58
C SER A 360 1.52 6.12 22.23
N LYS A 361 1.26 6.84 21.13
CA LYS A 361 1.44 6.34 19.76
C LYS A 361 2.35 7.26 18.98
N VAL A 362 3.60 6.87 18.85
CA VAL A 362 4.57 7.57 18.02
C VAL A 362 4.89 6.69 16.81
N ARG A 363 4.30 7.01 15.66
CA ARG A 363 4.49 6.23 14.42
C ARG A 363 5.91 6.24 13.89
N ALA A 364 6.71 7.20 14.32
CA ALA A 364 8.11 7.32 13.94
C ALA A 364 9.02 6.32 14.67
N ASP A 365 8.55 5.77 15.82
CA ASP A 365 9.32 4.84 16.66
C ASP A 365 9.29 3.39 16.19
N GLY A 366 8.62 3.12 15.07
CA GLY A 366 8.53 1.78 14.48
C GLY A 366 7.11 1.28 14.31
N ASP A 367 6.95 -0.02 14.09
CA ASP A 367 5.68 -0.65 13.73
C ASP A 367 4.94 -1.33 14.91
N LEU A 368 5.55 -1.39 16.11
CA LEU A 368 4.97 -2.06 17.30
C LEU A 368 3.69 -1.38 17.82
N HIS A 369 3.44 -0.13 17.45
CA HIS A 369 2.20 0.57 17.80
C HIS A 369 0.93 -0.15 17.28
N HIS A 370 1.03 -1.00 16.25
CA HIS A 370 -0.08 -1.84 15.80
C HIS A 370 -0.42 -2.95 16.81
N ALA A 371 0.58 -3.51 17.47
CA ALA A 371 0.35 -4.48 18.54
C ALA A 371 -0.32 -3.84 19.76
N VAL A 372 0.08 -2.60 20.10
CA VAL A 372 -0.59 -1.82 21.16
C VAL A 372 -2.06 -1.57 20.81
N ASP A 373 -2.36 -1.10 19.61
CA ASP A 373 -3.73 -0.85 19.16
C ASP A 373 -4.56 -2.16 19.20
N ALA A 374 -4.02 -3.27 18.71
CA ALA A 374 -4.69 -4.58 18.71
C ALA A 374 -5.01 -5.06 20.14
N THR A 375 -4.08 -4.88 21.09
CA THR A 375 -4.29 -5.24 22.50
C THR A 375 -5.39 -4.37 23.12
N VAL A 376 -5.39 -3.06 22.88
CA VAL A 376 -6.44 -2.15 23.36
C VAL A 376 -7.81 -2.56 22.83
N ILE A 377 -7.90 -2.90 21.55
CA ILE A 377 -9.15 -3.35 20.92
C ILE A 377 -9.61 -4.68 21.52
N ALA A 378 -8.71 -5.64 21.73
CA ALA A 378 -9.02 -6.93 22.34
C ALA A 378 -9.61 -6.77 23.74
N CYS A 379 -9.13 -5.80 24.51
CA CYS A 379 -9.64 -5.49 25.85
C CYS A 379 -10.93 -4.66 25.86
N THR A 380 -11.43 -4.20 24.67
CA THR A 380 -12.58 -3.31 24.59
C THR A 380 -13.89 -4.09 24.55
N THR A 381 -14.74 -3.93 25.55
CA THR A 381 -16.08 -4.54 25.58
C THR A 381 -17.14 -3.67 24.90
N PRO A 382 -18.27 -4.26 24.42
CA PRO A 382 -19.37 -3.46 23.87
C PRO A 382 -19.92 -2.39 24.84
N SER A 383 -19.93 -2.68 26.13
CA SER A 383 -20.33 -1.70 27.17
C SER A 383 -19.36 -0.54 27.27
N MET A 384 -18.04 -0.79 27.16
CA MET A 384 -17.04 0.27 27.10
C MET A 384 -17.21 1.15 25.85
N VAL A 385 -17.47 0.55 24.68
CA VAL A 385 -17.74 1.30 23.44
C VAL A 385 -18.92 2.25 23.64
N LYS A 386 -20.01 1.77 24.25
CA LYS A 386 -21.20 2.57 24.56
C LYS A 386 -20.86 3.74 25.51
N ARG A 387 -20.18 3.45 26.62
CA ARG A 387 -19.77 4.47 27.61
C ARG A 387 -18.87 5.54 26.99
N VAL A 388 -17.85 5.15 26.23
CA VAL A 388 -16.97 6.11 25.52
C VAL A 388 -17.77 6.97 24.55
N THR A 389 -18.72 6.38 23.83
CA THR A 389 -19.57 7.13 22.88
C THR A 389 -20.48 8.12 23.59
N GLU A 390 -21.06 7.75 24.73
CA GLU A 390 -21.89 8.62 25.55
C GLU A 390 -21.06 9.75 26.19
N PHE A 391 -19.89 9.44 26.70
CA PHE A 391 -18.94 10.41 27.24
C PHE A 391 -18.55 11.47 26.19
N CYS A 392 -18.13 11.05 24.98
CA CYS A 392 -17.77 11.99 23.92
C CYS A 392 -18.94 12.88 23.51
N LYS A 393 -20.18 12.37 23.49
CA LYS A 393 -21.38 13.17 23.22
C LYS A 393 -21.65 14.22 24.31
N GLN A 394 -21.39 13.85 25.56
CA GLN A 394 -21.57 14.79 26.71
C GLN A 394 -20.47 15.87 26.72
N GLU A 395 -19.26 15.51 26.33
CA GLU A 395 -18.13 16.45 26.19
C GLU A 395 -18.42 17.51 25.10
N GLU A 396 -19.02 17.13 23.98
CA GLU A 396 -19.46 18.02 22.90
C GLU A 396 -20.56 19.00 23.37
N THR A 397 -21.38 18.64 24.39
CA THR A 397 -22.46 19.46 24.93
C THR A 397 -22.07 20.24 26.19
N ASN A 398 -20.77 20.36 26.51
CA ASN A 398 -20.21 21.05 27.69
C ASN A 398 -20.70 20.51 29.06
N HIS A 399 -21.15 19.27 29.12
CA HIS A 399 -21.50 18.60 30.37
C HIS A 399 -20.34 17.72 30.82
N VAL A 400 -19.27 18.30 31.33
CA VAL A 400 -18.05 17.57 31.75
C VAL A 400 -18.38 16.78 33.01
N ARG A 401 -18.47 15.46 32.86
CA ARG A 401 -18.34 14.50 33.98
C ARG A 401 -16.93 13.92 33.95
N ASN A 402 -16.26 13.91 35.08
CA ASN A 402 -15.00 13.19 35.26
C ASN A 402 -15.31 11.69 35.30
N GLU A 403 -15.42 11.04 34.13
CA GLU A 403 -15.67 9.61 34.07
C GLU A 403 -14.35 8.86 34.03
N TYR A 404 -14.20 7.88 34.96
CA TYR A 404 -13.03 7.03 35.06
C TYR A 404 -13.17 5.82 34.15
N PHE A 405 -12.18 5.61 33.30
CA PHE A 405 -12.03 4.43 32.46
C PHE A 405 -10.86 3.60 32.98
N PRO A 406 -11.13 2.58 33.83
CA PRO A 406 -10.07 1.79 34.43
C PRO A 406 -9.27 1.02 33.38
N GLU A 407 -7.99 0.75 33.66
CA GLU A 407 -7.20 -0.20 32.92
C GLU A 407 -7.86 -1.60 32.96
N PRO A 408 -7.65 -2.46 31.94
CA PRO A 408 -8.20 -3.82 31.91
C PRO A 408 -7.83 -4.67 33.15
N TRP A 409 -6.61 -4.49 33.67
CA TRP A 409 -6.11 -5.02 34.95
C TRP A 409 -5.04 -4.10 35.54
N PRO A 410 -4.71 -4.24 36.81
CA PRO A 410 -3.68 -3.41 37.45
C PRO A 410 -2.33 -3.51 36.74
N ARG A 411 -1.72 -2.36 36.47
CA ARG A 411 -0.43 -2.24 35.77
C ARG A 411 -0.43 -2.77 34.33
N PHE A 412 -1.59 -2.79 33.67
CA PHE A 412 -1.76 -3.20 32.27
C PHE A 412 -0.76 -2.51 31.33
N ARG A 413 -0.61 -1.20 31.47
CA ARG A 413 0.32 -0.41 30.67
C ARG A 413 1.76 -0.91 30.82
N ASP A 414 2.22 -1.09 32.06
CA ASP A 414 3.61 -1.49 32.33
C ASP A 414 3.88 -2.88 31.76
N GLU A 415 2.94 -3.79 31.93
CA GLU A 415 3.05 -5.16 31.41
C GLU A 415 3.09 -5.18 29.87
N LEU A 416 2.20 -4.44 29.20
CA LEU A 416 2.17 -4.36 27.76
C LEU A 416 3.48 -3.78 27.20
N MET A 417 3.98 -2.70 27.80
CA MET A 417 5.24 -2.07 27.35
C MET A 417 6.44 -2.98 27.60
N GLN A 418 6.47 -3.71 28.71
CA GLN A 418 7.51 -4.70 28.99
C GLN A 418 7.48 -5.86 28.00
N ARG A 419 6.29 -6.38 27.67
CA ARG A 419 6.11 -7.47 26.68
C ARG A 419 6.55 -7.07 25.27
N LEU A 420 6.47 -5.79 24.94
CA LEU A 420 6.88 -5.24 23.64
C LEU A 420 8.33 -4.75 23.62
N SER A 421 9.05 -4.84 24.74
CA SER A 421 10.46 -4.44 24.83
C SER A 421 11.40 -5.46 24.20
N ALA A 422 12.67 -5.08 24.01
CA ALA A 422 13.71 -5.97 23.52
C ALA A 422 14.04 -7.11 24.51
N CYS A 423 13.80 -6.87 25.79
CA CYS A 423 14.04 -7.85 26.89
C CYS A 423 12.73 -8.12 27.64
N PRO A 424 11.75 -8.81 27.04
CA PRO A 424 10.43 -8.97 27.63
C PRO A 424 10.42 -9.80 28.92
N GLN A 425 11.44 -10.61 29.16
CA GLN A 425 11.54 -11.44 30.38
C GLN A 425 11.80 -10.64 31.66
N GLU A 426 12.39 -9.45 31.53
CA GLU A 426 12.74 -8.62 32.67
C GLU A 426 11.48 -8.07 33.35
N ASN A 427 11.51 -7.98 34.67
CA ASN A 427 10.50 -7.34 35.52
C ASN A 427 9.05 -7.87 35.44
N LEU A 428 8.71 -8.83 34.58
CA LEU A 428 7.33 -9.33 34.45
C LEU A 428 6.80 -9.92 35.78
N MET A 429 7.61 -10.64 36.50
CA MET A 429 7.23 -11.18 37.83
C MET A 429 6.92 -10.05 38.82
N GLN A 430 7.61 -8.90 38.74
CA GLN A 430 7.36 -7.77 39.63
C GLN A 430 6.13 -6.98 39.19
N ILE A 431 5.81 -6.99 37.87
CA ILE A 431 4.67 -6.27 37.32
C ILE A 431 3.36 -7.00 37.60
N ASN A 432 3.32 -8.33 37.36
CA ASN A 432 2.12 -9.13 37.54
C ASN A 432 2.48 -10.53 38.12
N PRO A 433 2.81 -10.60 39.44
CA PRO A 433 3.25 -11.86 40.07
C PRO A 433 2.18 -12.95 40.03
N VAL A 434 0.89 -12.57 40.09
CA VAL A 434 -0.22 -13.54 40.10
C VAL A 434 -0.28 -14.34 38.78
N TYR A 435 -0.05 -13.69 37.67
CA TYR A 435 -0.06 -14.34 36.37
C TYR A 435 1.25 -15.08 36.08
N TYR A 436 2.40 -14.40 36.27
CA TYR A 436 3.71 -14.94 35.85
C TYR A 436 4.30 -15.98 36.75
N GLN A 437 3.77 -16.20 37.96
CA GLN A 437 4.19 -17.35 38.81
C GLN A 437 3.94 -18.72 38.17
N ASN A 438 2.98 -18.78 37.20
CA ASN A 438 2.61 -20.01 36.51
C ASN A 438 3.10 -20.03 35.04
N VAL A 439 3.91 -19.06 34.63
CA VAL A 439 4.41 -18.91 33.25
C VAL A 439 5.91 -19.11 33.23
N ASP A 440 6.40 -19.92 32.31
CA ASP A 440 7.84 -19.99 32.02
C ASP A 440 8.32 -18.69 31.35
N ILE A 441 8.77 -17.75 32.20
CA ILE A 441 9.24 -16.43 31.74
C ILE A 441 10.44 -16.58 30.81
N ALA A 442 11.29 -17.59 30.97
CA ALA A 442 12.46 -17.80 30.13
C ALA A 442 12.10 -18.16 28.70
N SER A 443 10.92 -18.75 28.49
CA SER A 443 10.39 -19.06 27.16
C SER A 443 9.83 -17.85 26.40
N ILE A 444 9.54 -16.73 27.10
CA ILE A 444 8.99 -15.52 26.52
C ILE A 444 10.02 -14.88 25.60
N ARG A 445 9.68 -14.71 24.34
CA ARG A 445 10.55 -14.15 23.31
C ARG A 445 10.16 -12.71 22.98
N PRO A 446 11.12 -11.88 22.51
CA PRO A 446 10.80 -10.57 21.95
C PRO A 446 9.76 -10.65 20.81
N VAL A 447 8.85 -9.71 20.79
CA VAL A 447 7.83 -9.62 19.75
C VAL A 447 8.44 -9.01 18.49
N PHE A 448 8.39 -9.74 17.37
CA PHE A 448 8.82 -9.24 16.08
C PHE A 448 7.64 -8.79 15.24
N VAL A 449 7.85 -7.72 14.47
CA VAL A 449 6.97 -7.40 13.34
C VAL A 449 7.29 -8.40 12.24
N SER A 450 6.41 -9.37 12.00
CA SER A 450 6.58 -10.36 10.93
C SER A 450 6.57 -9.68 9.56
N ARG A 451 7.65 -9.85 8.81
CA ARG A 451 7.79 -9.33 7.45
C ARG A 451 7.92 -10.49 6.48
N MET A 452 7.12 -10.45 5.42
CA MET A 452 7.18 -11.49 4.40
C MET A 452 8.37 -11.25 3.48
N PRO A 453 9.27 -12.23 3.29
CA PRO A 453 10.35 -12.16 2.31
C PRO A 453 9.81 -11.97 0.90
N ARG A 454 10.49 -11.15 0.09
CA ARG A 454 10.07 -10.85 -1.27
C ARG A 454 10.78 -11.77 -2.26
N HIS A 455 10.24 -12.96 -2.49
CA HIS A 455 10.82 -13.97 -3.39
C HIS A 455 10.61 -13.71 -4.89
N LYS A 456 9.76 -12.75 -5.28
CA LYS A 456 9.49 -12.48 -6.70
C LYS A 456 10.65 -11.74 -7.36
N ALA A 457 11.13 -12.27 -8.49
CA ALA A 457 12.02 -11.56 -9.40
C ALA A 457 11.21 -10.50 -10.16
N THR A 458 11.09 -9.29 -9.61
CA THR A 458 10.37 -8.17 -10.22
C THR A 458 11.26 -6.96 -10.32
N GLY A 459 11.08 -6.18 -11.38
CA GLY A 459 11.81 -4.94 -11.62
C GLY A 459 12.41 -4.89 -13.02
N LYS A 460 13.14 -3.81 -13.30
CA LYS A 460 13.82 -3.63 -14.59
C LYS A 460 15.01 -4.59 -14.69
N VAL A 461 15.17 -5.21 -15.84
CA VAL A 461 16.32 -6.06 -16.16
C VAL A 461 17.60 -5.22 -16.24
N HIS A 462 17.50 -4.04 -16.83
CA HIS A 462 18.61 -3.10 -16.98
C HIS A 462 18.15 -1.65 -16.84
N GLU A 463 19.09 -0.72 -16.65
CA GLU A 463 18.84 0.71 -16.70
C GLU A 463 18.42 1.17 -18.11
N ASP A 464 17.72 2.30 -18.20
CA ASP A 464 17.29 2.86 -19.49
C ASP A 464 18.47 3.47 -20.28
N THR A 465 19.55 3.80 -19.60
CA THR A 465 20.74 4.42 -20.22
C THR A 465 21.55 3.36 -20.96
N ILE A 466 21.61 3.49 -22.28
CA ILE A 466 22.47 2.67 -23.12
C ILE A 466 23.85 3.29 -23.21
N ARG A 467 24.87 2.47 -23.03
CA ARG A 467 26.29 2.81 -22.99
C ARG A 467 27.03 2.18 -24.15
N SER A 468 28.10 2.79 -24.58
CA SER A 468 29.03 2.15 -25.51
C SER A 468 29.94 1.21 -24.72
N TYR A 469 30.11 -0.01 -25.18
CA TYR A 469 31.12 -0.94 -24.65
C TYR A 469 32.51 -0.45 -25.10
N VAL A 470 33.44 -0.33 -24.19
CA VAL A 470 34.85 0.08 -24.47
C VAL A 470 35.77 -1.11 -24.29
N SER A 471 35.72 -1.71 -23.12
CA SER A 471 36.44 -2.94 -22.77
C SER A 471 35.76 -3.63 -21.60
N GLU A 472 36.21 -4.78 -21.18
CA GLU A 472 35.68 -5.46 -20.01
C GLU A 472 35.73 -4.53 -18.77
N GLY A 473 34.61 -4.40 -18.08
CA GLY A 473 34.47 -3.50 -16.92
C GLY A 473 34.48 -1.99 -17.23
N ILE A 474 34.60 -1.58 -18.50
CA ILE A 474 34.67 -0.18 -18.91
C ILE A 474 33.62 0.14 -19.96
N THR A 475 32.79 1.12 -19.66
CA THR A 475 31.77 1.63 -20.60
C THR A 475 31.93 3.14 -20.79
N ALA A 476 31.41 3.67 -21.90
CA ALA A 476 31.33 5.11 -22.11
C ALA A 476 29.88 5.55 -22.25
N VAL A 477 29.55 6.65 -21.60
CA VAL A 477 28.19 7.23 -21.61
C VAL A 477 28.24 8.72 -21.98
N ARG A 478 27.21 9.22 -22.67
CA ARG A 478 27.06 10.64 -22.95
C ARG A 478 26.54 11.36 -21.72
N THR A 479 27.43 12.16 -21.10
CA THR A 479 27.15 12.99 -19.91
C THR A 479 26.98 14.44 -20.32
N SER A 480 26.07 15.17 -19.64
CA SER A 480 25.92 16.62 -19.86
C SER A 480 27.21 17.35 -19.50
N ILE A 481 27.57 18.36 -20.27
CA ILE A 481 28.74 19.21 -19.92
C ILE A 481 28.56 19.91 -18.56
N THR A 482 27.34 20.15 -18.12
CA THR A 482 26.99 20.71 -16.80
C THR A 482 27.30 19.79 -15.62
N ASP A 483 27.59 18.50 -15.88
CA ASP A 483 27.86 17.49 -14.87
C ASP A 483 29.34 17.05 -14.85
N LEU A 484 30.19 17.73 -15.63
CA LEU A 484 31.62 17.48 -15.70
C LEU A 484 32.31 17.85 -14.38
N LYS A 485 33.38 17.15 -14.06
CA LYS A 485 34.22 17.40 -12.89
C LYS A 485 35.68 17.42 -13.30
N LEU A 486 36.48 18.19 -12.58
CA LEU A 486 37.93 18.12 -12.65
C LEU A 486 38.46 17.19 -11.57
N ASP A 487 39.45 16.37 -11.90
CA ASP A 487 40.19 15.55 -10.94
C ASP A 487 41.23 16.37 -10.18
N GLU A 488 41.98 15.75 -9.26
CA GLU A 488 43.00 16.38 -8.46
C GLU A 488 44.19 16.97 -9.31
N LYS A 489 44.30 16.52 -10.55
CA LYS A 489 45.31 16.97 -11.52
C LYS A 489 44.78 18.07 -12.45
N GLY A 490 43.53 18.50 -12.26
CA GLY A 490 42.87 19.49 -13.10
C GLY A 490 42.45 18.96 -14.47
N GLU A 491 42.42 17.64 -14.67
CA GLU A 491 41.92 17.02 -15.90
C GLU A 491 40.39 16.72 -15.77
N ILE A 492 39.69 16.69 -16.92
CA ILE A 492 38.26 16.32 -16.89
C ILE A 492 38.16 14.84 -16.56
N GLU A 493 37.53 14.51 -15.43
CA GLU A 493 37.40 13.17 -14.88
C GLU A 493 36.73 12.21 -15.89
N GLY A 494 37.47 11.16 -16.28
CA GLY A 494 36.95 10.10 -17.13
C GLY A 494 36.66 10.52 -18.58
N TYR A 495 37.19 11.62 -19.11
CA TYR A 495 36.93 12.03 -20.50
C TYR A 495 37.37 10.94 -21.50
N PHE A 496 36.44 10.50 -22.37
CA PHE A 496 36.72 9.41 -23.33
C PHE A 496 37.49 9.91 -24.54
N ASN A 497 38.65 9.34 -24.82
CA ASN A 497 39.47 9.58 -26.02
C ASN A 497 39.72 11.05 -26.28
N LYS A 498 40.36 11.75 -25.33
CA LYS A 498 40.69 13.18 -25.41
C LYS A 498 41.53 13.55 -26.62
N GLU A 499 42.34 12.60 -27.08
CA GLU A 499 43.26 12.80 -28.21
C GLU A 499 42.49 12.91 -29.55
N SER A 500 41.30 12.37 -29.67
CA SER A 500 40.51 12.50 -30.89
C SER A 500 39.97 13.90 -31.17
N ASP A 501 39.91 14.75 -30.14
CA ASP A 501 39.40 16.12 -30.25
C ASP A 501 39.99 17.03 -29.13
N LEU A 502 41.28 17.27 -29.23
CA LEU A 502 42.03 18.07 -28.25
C LEU A 502 41.54 19.52 -28.16
N LEU A 503 41.05 20.10 -29.28
CA LEU A 503 40.51 21.46 -29.29
C LEU A 503 39.28 21.57 -28.41
N LEU A 504 38.34 20.63 -28.55
CA LEU A 504 37.15 20.58 -27.71
C LEU A 504 37.50 20.29 -26.25
N TYR A 505 38.38 19.34 -26.00
CA TYR A 505 38.79 18.97 -24.66
C TYR A 505 39.41 20.15 -23.90
N ASN A 506 40.38 20.83 -24.53
CA ASN A 506 41.07 21.99 -23.92
C ASN A 506 40.13 23.16 -23.69
N ALA A 507 39.17 23.39 -24.60
CA ALA A 507 38.19 24.46 -24.43
C ALA A 507 37.20 24.19 -23.28
N LEU A 508 36.76 22.95 -23.12
CA LEU A 508 35.92 22.54 -21.99
C LEU A 508 36.69 22.64 -20.66
N LYS A 509 37.94 22.16 -20.64
CA LYS A 509 38.83 22.21 -19.45
C LYS A 509 39.05 23.65 -19.03
N ARG A 510 39.46 24.53 -19.92
CA ARG A 510 39.68 25.97 -19.65
C ARG A 510 38.41 26.61 -19.07
N ARG A 511 37.26 26.34 -19.68
CA ARG A 511 35.98 26.89 -19.20
C ARG A 511 35.62 26.40 -17.80
N LEU A 512 35.92 25.17 -17.47
CA LEU A 512 35.73 24.62 -16.12
C LEU A 512 36.71 25.28 -15.11
N GLU A 513 37.97 25.45 -15.48
CA GLU A 513 38.98 26.10 -14.66
C GLU A 513 38.63 27.57 -14.36
N GLU A 514 38.16 28.35 -15.36
CA GLU A 514 37.68 29.73 -15.22
C GLU A 514 36.55 29.86 -14.17
N PHE A 515 35.75 28.85 -13.99
CA PHE A 515 34.67 28.82 -13.00
C PHE A 515 34.95 27.94 -11.76
N GLY A 516 36.26 27.71 -11.49
CA GLY A 516 36.68 26.95 -10.31
C GLY A 516 36.15 25.51 -10.23
N GLY A 517 35.96 24.85 -11.38
CA GLY A 517 35.45 23.49 -11.48
C GLY A 517 33.94 23.38 -11.38
N ASN A 518 33.20 24.48 -11.25
CA ASN A 518 31.75 24.46 -11.17
C ASN A 518 31.10 24.41 -12.56
N ALA A 519 30.87 23.18 -13.05
CA ALA A 519 30.32 22.95 -14.40
C ALA A 519 28.94 23.59 -14.63
N LYS A 520 28.08 23.67 -13.60
CA LYS A 520 26.75 24.30 -13.75
C LYS A 520 26.84 25.80 -14.03
N LYS A 521 27.83 26.48 -13.42
CA LYS A 521 28.10 27.89 -13.69
C LYS A 521 28.85 28.06 -15.02
N ALA A 522 29.84 27.22 -15.28
CA ALA A 522 30.65 27.26 -16.48
C ALA A 522 29.82 27.09 -17.77
N PHE A 523 28.81 26.25 -17.74
CA PHE A 523 27.98 25.94 -18.88
C PHE A 523 26.50 26.36 -18.69
N ALA A 524 26.26 27.43 -17.94
CA ALA A 524 24.95 28.05 -17.82
C ALA A 524 24.47 28.61 -19.17
N GLU A 525 25.38 29.10 -19.99
CA GLU A 525 25.14 29.53 -21.35
C GLU A 525 25.48 28.43 -22.37
N PRO A 526 24.89 28.45 -23.58
CA PRO A 526 25.24 27.53 -24.64
C PRO A 526 26.73 27.52 -24.98
N PHE A 527 27.36 26.35 -24.94
CA PHE A 527 28.77 26.17 -25.28
C PHE A 527 28.92 25.61 -26.69
N TYR A 528 29.83 26.20 -27.47
CA TYR A 528 30.09 25.83 -28.86
C TYR A 528 31.48 25.25 -29.02
N LYS A 529 31.63 24.23 -29.85
CA LYS A 529 32.92 23.65 -30.18
C LYS A 529 33.79 24.71 -30.91
N PRO A 530 35.01 25.02 -30.45
CA PRO A 530 35.90 25.91 -31.20
C PRO A 530 36.36 25.25 -32.51
N ARG A 531 36.44 26.01 -33.58
CA ARG A 531 37.10 25.60 -34.84
C ARG A 531 38.53 26.09 -34.86
N ALA A 532 39.34 25.54 -35.76
CA ALA A 532 40.75 25.95 -35.92
C ALA A 532 40.91 27.41 -36.35
N ASP A 533 39.90 27.96 -37.03
CA ASP A 533 39.83 29.35 -37.47
C ASP A 533 39.28 30.32 -36.39
N GLY A 534 39.01 29.83 -35.18
CA GLY A 534 38.49 30.61 -34.08
C GLY A 534 36.98 30.86 -34.12
N THR A 535 36.26 30.39 -35.14
CA THR A 535 34.82 30.56 -35.23
C THR A 535 34.08 29.53 -34.39
N PRO A 536 32.84 29.84 -33.87
CA PRO A 536 32.05 28.87 -33.15
C PRO A 536 31.51 27.79 -34.10
N GLY A 537 31.69 26.53 -33.72
CA GLY A 537 31.18 25.34 -34.41
C GLY A 537 29.82 24.90 -33.88
N ALA A 538 29.59 23.62 -33.89
CA ALA A 538 28.34 23.02 -33.38
C ALA A 538 28.21 23.18 -31.85
N GLN A 539 26.98 23.38 -31.38
CA GLN A 539 26.67 23.42 -29.95
C GLN A 539 26.98 22.07 -29.29
N VAL A 540 27.76 22.10 -28.21
CA VAL A 540 28.09 20.93 -27.42
C VAL A 540 27.22 20.90 -26.17
N ARG A 541 26.38 19.86 -26.04
CA ARG A 541 25.52 19.65 -24.88
C ARG A 541 25.98 18.48 -24.04
N LYS A 542 26.59 17.47 -24.65
CA LYS A 542 27.02 16.23 -24.01
C LYS A 542 28.33 15.76 -24.60
N VAL A 543 29.19 15.20 -23.75
CA VAL A 543 30.42 14.52 -24.14
C VAL A 543 30.44 13.09 -23.63
N LYS A 544 31.33 12.26 -24.18
CA LYS A 544 31.47 10.86 -23.70
C LYS A 544 32.41 10.84 -22.49
N ILE A 545 31.95 10.23 -21.42
CA ILE A 545 32.71 9.97 -20.20
C ILE A 545 32.82 8.48 -19.98
N VAL A 546 33.99 8.00 -19.63
CA VAL A 546 34.29 6.61 -19.26
C VAL A 546 33.73 6.35 -17.87
N ASP A 547 33.03 5.24 -17.70
CA ASP A 547 32.49 4.77 -16.44
C ASP A 547 32.96 3.35 -16.19
N LYS A 548 33.60 3.10 -15.06
CA LYS A 548 33.95 1.75 -14.63
C LYS A 548 32.65 1.04 -14.20
N THR A 549 32.27 0.04 -14.93
CA THR A 549 30.99 -0.62 -14.74
C THR A 549 31.17 -2.13 -14.75
N SER A 550 31.02 -2.73 -13.60
CA SER A 550 31.23 -4.16 -13.38
C SER A 550 30.05 -5.05 -13.72
N ASN A 551 28.88 -4.48 -14.04
CA ASN A 551 27.63 -5.25 -14.18
C ASN A 551 26.81 -4.73 -15.36
N VAL A 552 27.16 -5.16 -16.55
CA VAL A 552 26.50 -4.76 -17.80
C VAL A 552 25.82 -5.92 -18.48
N ILE A 553 24.73 -5.62 -19.20
CA ILE A 553 23.99 -6.55 -20.04
C ILE A 553 24.03 -6.00 -21.47
N CYS A 554 24.33 -6.86 -22.44
CA CYS A 554 24.20 -6.51 -23.85
C CYS A 554 22.72 -6.21 -24.18
N VAL A 555 22.50 -5.11 -24.90
CA VAL A 555 21.18 -4.67 -25.35
C VAL A 555 21.27 -4.32 -26.84
N ARG A 556 20.14 -4.31 -27.54
CA ARG A 556 20.06 -4.02 -28.98
C ARG A 556 20.93 -4.96 -29.84
N ASP A 557 20.81 -6.26 -29.59
CA ASP A 557 21.53 -7.29 -30.36
C ASP A 557 23.04 -7.04 -30.44
N GLY A 558 23.65 -6.58 -29.34
CA GLY A 558 25.07 -6.27 -29.24
C GLY A 558 25.44 -4.81 -29.59
N GLY A 559 24.51 -3.99 -30.06
CA GLY A 559 24.74 -2.57 -30.41
C GLY A 559 24.96 -1.62 -29.23
N GLY A 560 24.97 -2.12 -27.99
CA GLY A 560 25.22 -1.35 -26.78
C GLY A 560 25.11 -2.22 -25.52
N VAL A 561 25.49 -1.63 -24.40
CA VAL A 561 25.37 -2.27 -23.08
C VAL A 561 24.60 -1.37 -22.14
N SER A 562 23.96 -1.95 -21.13
CA SER A 562 23.31 -1.20 -20.05
C SER A 562 23.63 -1.84 -18.72
N LYS A 563 23.60 -1.03 -17.63
CA LYS A 563 23.80 -1.56 -16.28
C LYS A 563 22.64 -2.47 -15.89
N SER A 564 22.95 -3.59 -15.26
CA SER A 564 21.94 -4.41 -14.59
C SER A 564 21.28 -3.59 -13.49
N ASN A 565 19.94 -3.67 -13.35
CA ASN A 565 19.24 -2.77 -12.46
C ASN A 565 18.91 -3.43 -11.10
N ASN A 566 17.87 -4.24 -11.04
CA ASN A 566 17.35 -4.71 -9.75
C ASN A 566 18.01 -6.00 -9.28
N MET A 567 18.57 -5.96 -8.08
CA MET A 567 19.03 -7.14 -7.36
C MET A 567 17.82 -7.85 -6.74
N VAL A 568 17.66 -9.14 -7.03
CA VAL A 568 16.55 -9.97 -6.53
C VAL A 568 16.88 -10.53 -5.15
N ARG A 569 18.10 -11.04 -5.00
CA ARG A 569 18.62 -11.64 -3.77
C ARG A 569 20.15 -11.56 -3.74
N ILE A 570 20.72 -11.92 -2.61
CA ILE A 570 22.15 -12.26 -2.49
C ILE A 570 22.28 -13.71 -2.05
N ASP A 571 23.29 -14.39 -2.54
CA ASP A 571 23.64 -15.74 -2.10
C ASP A 571 24.87 -15.64 -1.18
N VAL A 572 24.74 -16.14 0.06
CA VAL A 572 25.76 -16.05 1.09
C VAL A 572 26.59 -17.31 1.13
N TYR A 573 27.90 -17.15 1.20
CA TYR A 573 28.89 -18.22 1.26
C TYR A 573 29.75 -18.05 2.50
N TYR A 574 30.26 -19.16 3.03
CA TYR A 574 31.21 -19.17 4.13
C TYR A 574 32.46 -19.97 3.76
N VAL A 575 33.60 -19.31 3.82
CA VAL A 575 34.92 -19.95 3.59
C VAL A 575 35.65 -20.06 4.92
N PRO A 576 35.95 -21.28 5.39
CA PRO A 576 36.68 -21.49 6.66
C PRO A 576 38.00 -20.71 6.69
N GLY A 577 38.22 -19.95 7.76
CA GLY A 577 39.43 -19.10 7.94
C GLY A 577 39.37 -17.73 7.25
N GLU A 578 38.42 -17.49 6.34
CA GLU A 578 38.28 -16.21 5.65
C GLU A 578 36.97 -15.47 5.98
N GLY A 579 35.89 -16.19 6.39
CA GLY A 579 34.62 -15.59 6.78
C GLY A 579 33.57 -15.64 5.69
N TYR A 580 32.58 -14.71 5.77
CA TYR A 580 31.41 -14.69 4.92
C TYR A 580 31.60 -13.80 3.70
N TYR A 581 31.13 -14.30 2.55
CA TYR A 581 31.08 -13.62 1.25
C TYR A 581 29.67 -13.64 0.71
N TRP A 582 29.37 -12.80 -0.27
CA TRP A 582 28.06 -12.79 -0.92
C TRP A 582 28.14 -12.51 -2.43
N VAL A 583 27.26 -13.18 -3.16
CA VAL A 583 27.12 -13.08 -4.61
C VAL A 583 25.79 -12.39 -4.93
N PRO A 584 25.77 -11.29 -5.70
CA PRO A 584 24.52 -10.63 -6.10
C PRO A 584 23.84 -11.41 -7.21
N ILE A 585 22.53 -11.56 -7.12
CA ILE A 585 21.68 -12.15 -8.15
C ILE A 585 20.69 -11.09 -8.62
N TYR A 586 20.77 -10.75 -9.90
CA TYR A 586 19.94 -9.73 -10.54
C TYR A 586 18.75 -10.34 -11.28
N VAL A 587 17.78 -9.49 -11.65
CA VAL A 587 16.66 -9.90 -12.50
C VAL A 587 17.15 -10.53 -13.81
N ALA A 588 18.23 -10.01 -14.39
CA ALA A 588 18.85 -10.58 -15.60
C ALA A 588 19.38 -12.02 -15.43
N ASP A 589 19.80 -12.37 -14.21
CA ASP A 589 20.35 -13.70 -13.94
C ASP A 589 19.26 -14.75 -13.77
N THR A 590 18.01 -14.34 -13.53
CA THR A 590 16.88 -15.26 -13.32
C THR A 590 16.47 -16.03 -14.59
N VAL A 591 16.91 -15.59 -15.76
CA VAL A 591 16.64 -16.24 -17.04
C VAL A 591 17.84 -17.03 -17.59
N LYS A 592 18.98 -16.99 -16.89
CA LYS A 592 20.20 -17.74 -17.26
C LYS A 592 20.12 -19.20 -16.78
N SER A 593 20.77 -20.10 -17.49
CA SER A 593 20.88 -21.51 -17.10
C SER A 593 21.77 -21.73 -15.88
N THR A 594 22.76 -20.85 -15.68
CA THR A 594 23.71 -20.88 -14.58
C THR A 594 23.68 -19.56 -13.83
N LEU A 595 23.69 -19.63 -12.50
CA LEU A 595 23.75 -18.45 -11.64
C LEU A 595 25.19 -17.94 -11.53
N PRO A 596 25.39 -16.61 -11.36
CA PRO A 596 26.70 -16.05 -11.04
C PRO A 596 27.28 -16.68 -9.76
N ASN A 597 28.60 -16.87 -9.71
CA ASN A 597 29.33 -17.42 -8.57
C ASN A 597 30.46 -16.52 -8.05
N LYS A 598 30.60 -15.28 -8.56
CA LYS A 598 31.61 -14.33 -8.11
C LYS A 598 31.09 -13.47 -6.98
N ALA A 599 31.77 -13.52 -5.83
CA ALA A 599 31.45 -12.73 -4.64
C ALA A 599 32.05 -11.32 -4.71
N VAL A 600 31.25 -10.34 -4.29
CA VAL A 600 31.64 -8.93 -4.30
C VAL A 600 32.82 -8.66 -3.38
N LEU A 601 33.85 -7.98 -3.91
CA LEU A 601 34.96 -7.45 -3.14
C LEU A 601 34.96 -5.91 -3.15
N ARG A 602 35.21 -5.32 -2.00
CA ARG A 602 35.23 -3.85 -1.83
C ARG A 602 36.25 -3.19 -2.74
N ASN A 603 35.82 -2.16 -3.47
CA ASN A 603 36.66 -1.37 -4.39
C ASN A 603 37.34 -2.18 -5.52
N LYS A 604 36.83 -3.36 -5.84
CA LYS A 604 37.30 -4.21 -6.92
C LYS A 604 36.28 -4.26 -8.07
N GLY A 605 36.77 -4.39 -9.30
CA GLY A 605 35.96 -4.69 -10.46
C GLY A 605 35.42 -6.14 -10.41
N MET A 606 34.46 -6.47 -11.24
CA MET A 606 33.84 -7.79 -11.26
C MET A 606 34.83 -8.90 -11.66
N ASP A 607 35.85 -8.56 -12.44
CA ASP A 607 36.89 -9.49 -12.87
C ASP A 607 37.74 -9.95 -11.70
N ASP A 608 37.99 -9.06 -10.75
CA ASP A 608 38.77 -9.30 -9.53
C ASP A 608 37.92 -9.89 -8.39
N TRP A 609 36.63 -10.12 -8.63
CA TRP A 609 35.75 -10.71 -7.61
C TRP A 609 36.11 -12.17 -7.39
N LYS A 610 36.00 -12.62 -6.14
CA LYS A 610 36.34 -13.97 -5.72
C LYS A 610 35.34 -14.99 -6.24
N GLU A 611 35.81 -15.97 -6.96
CA GLU A 611 35.00 -17.11 -7.38
C GLU A 611 34.68 -18.00 -6.17
N MET A 612 33.40 -18.33 -6.02
CA MET A 612 32.87 -19.12 -4.92
C MET A 612 32.53 -20.53 -5.37
N ASN A 613 32.76 -21.50 -4.48
CA ASN A 613 32.40 -22.88 -4.71
C ASN A 613 31.00 -23.15 -4.16
N GLU A 614 30.18 -23.92 -4.86
CA GLU A 614 28.82 -24.29 -4.43
C GLU A 614 28.80 -25.05 -3.08
N LYS A 615 29.89 -25.77 -2.72
CA LYS A 615 30.00 -26.44 -1.42
C LYS A 615 30.01 -25.46 -0.22
N ASP A 616 30.45 -24.22 -0.44
CA ASP A 616 30.61 -23.18 0.57
C ASP A 616 29.34 -22.34 0.72
N PHE A 617 28.31 -22.58 -0.12
CA PHE A 617 27.02 -21.94 -0.07
C PHE A 617 26.28 -22.24 1.25
N GLN A 618 25.74 -21.20 1.88
CA GLN A 618 25.00 -21.30 3.12
C GLN A 618 23.49 -21.12 2.90
N PHE A 619 23.11 -19.96 2.40
CA PHE A 619 21.71 -19.59 2.14
C PHE A 619 21.59 -18.36 1.22
N SER A 620 20.40 -18.20 0.66
CA SER A 620 20.02 -16.99 -0.10
C SER A 620 19.27 -16.00 0.80
N LEU A 621 19.52 -14.69 0.63
CA LEU A 621 18.79 -13.63 1.32
C LEU A 621 17.99 -12.80 0.33
N TYR A 622 16.68 -12.80 0.51
CA TYR A 622 15.72 -11.92 -0.15
C TYR A 622 15.39 -10.73 0.74
N ASN A 623 14.90 -9.64 0.16
CA ASN A 623 14.43 -8.50 0.94
C ASN A 623 13.42 -8.95 2.00
N ASN A 624 13.63 -8.55 3.26
CA ASN A 624 12.90 -8.94 4.46
C ASN A 624 13.14 -10.38 4.97
N ASP A 625 14.16 -11.10 4.53
CA ASP A 625 14.59 -12.30 5.26
C ASP A 625 15.17 -11.91 6.63
N LEU A 626 14.81 -12.66 7.66
CA LEU A 626 15.32 -12.49 9.02
C LEU A 626 16.66 -13.19 9.15
N VAL A 627 17.65 -12.47 9.67
CA VAL A 627 18.97 -13.01 10.03
C VAL A 627 19.34 -12.59 11.44
N PHE A 628 20.00 -13.51 12.14
CA PHE A 628 20.74 -13.22 13.38
C PHE A 628 22.17 -12.92 13.00
N ILE A 629 22.73 -11.84 13.53
CA ILE A 629 24.12 -11.44 13.29
C ILE A 629 24.85 -11.24 14.61
N GLU A 630 26.12 -11.65 14.65
CA GLU A 630 27.03 -11.47 15.78
C GLU A 630 28.38 -10.97 15.26
N ARG A 631 28.93 -9.95 15.93
CA ARG A 631 30.25 -9.36 15.60
C ARG A 631 31.07 -9.15 16.86
N ASP A 632 32.39 -9.10 16.69
CA ASP A 632 33.33 -8.77 17.78
C ASP A 632 33.34 -7.25 18.11
N SER A 633 32.77 -6.43 17.23
CA SER A 633 32.63 -4.98 17.41
C SER A 633 31.17 -4.56 17.30
N PRO A 634 30.73 -3.57 18.10
CA PRO A 634 29.34 -3.14 18.08
C PRO A 634 28.86 -2.67 16.71
N ILE A 635 27.62 -3.01 16.38
CA ILE A 635 26.92 -2.55 15.20
C ILE A 635 26.16 -1.28 15.59
N ASN A 636 26.55 -0.15 15.00
CA ASN A 636 25.97 1.16 15.32
C ASN A 636 24.81 1.48 14.37
N PHE A 637 23.61 1.24 14.84
CA PHE A 637 22.38 1.54 14.11
C PHE A 637 22.00 3.02 14.22
N SER A 638 21.43 3.56 13.14
CA SER A 638 20.85 4.91 13.10
C SER A 638 19.35 4.84 12.96
N LEU A 639 18.64 5.84 13.45
CA LEU A 639 17.18 5.94 13.29
C LEU A 639 16.75 5.89 11.81
N THR A 640 15.67 5.19 11.55
CA THR A 640 15.03 5.17 10.22
C THR A 640 14.31 6.49 9.92
N ASN A 641 13.80 7.16 10.98
CA ASN A 641 13.03 8.39 10.87
C ASN A 641 13.52 9.41 11.91
N GLU A 642 13.91 10.59 11.45
CA GLU A 642 14.40 11.70 12.29
C GLU A 642 13.34 12.24 13.27
N LYS A 643 12.04 11.99 13.02
CA LYS A 643 10.94 12.39 13.90
C LYS A 643 10.68 11.39 15.04
N SER A 644 11.50 10.35 15.17
CA SER A 644 11.40 9.38 16.26
C SER A 644 11.76 10.00 17.60
N THR A 645 11.10 9.54 18.66
CA THR A 645 11.40 9.90 20.06
C THR A 645 12.42 8.97 20.68
N LEU A 646 12.82 7.90 19.98
CA LEU A 646 13.82 6.95 20.43
C LEU A 646 15.24 7.55 20.38
N PRO A 647 16.21 6.98 21.10
CA PRO A 647 17.60 7.40 21.03
C PRO A 647 18.12 7.42 19.59
N SER A 648 18.87 8.44 19.21
CA SER A 648 19.37 8.62 17.83
C SER A 648 20.27 7.48 17.34
N LYS A 649 20.88 6.74 18.26
CA LYS A 649 21.76 5.60 17.98
C LYS A 649 21.40 4.43 18.90
N PHE A 650 21.49 3.25 18.33
CA PHE A 650 21.41 1.98 19.04
C PHE A 650 22.63 1.14 18.68
N SER A 651 23.28 0.55 19.67
CA SER A 651 24.53 -0.20 19.45
C SER A 651 24.45 -1.57 20.13
N THR A 652 24.80 -2.61 19.41
CA THR A 652 24.85 -3.99 19.93
C THR A 652 25.82 -4.85 19.13
N GLU A 653 26.40 -5.84 19.78
CA GLU A 653 27.29 -6.83 19.13
C GLU A 653 26.51 -7.98 18.47
N ARG A 654 25.30 -8.23 18.93
CA ARG A 654 24.45 -9.31 18.43
C ARG A 654 22.98 -8.90 18.39
N THR A 655 22.29 -9.22 17.31
CA THR A 655 20.86 -8.90 17.18
C THR A 655 20.23 -9.60 15.98
N PHE A 656 18.91 -9.70 16.00
CA PHE A 656 18.12 -10.03 14.81
C PHE A 656 17.92 -8.80 13.95
N VAL A 657 18.01 -8.97 12.63
CA VAL A 657 17.76 -7.92 11.65
C VAL A 657 17.07 -8.48 10.40
N TYR A 658 16.33 -7.63 9.71
CA TYR A 658 15.81 -7.92 8.38
C TYR A 658 16.78 -7.41 7.31
N TYR A 659 17.22 -8.30 6.41
CA TYR A 659 17.98 -7.94 5.23
C TYR A 659 17.15 -7.05 4.30
N GLN A 660 17.74 -5.96 3.79
CA GLN A 660 17.07 -5.01 2.91
C GLN A 660 17.61 -5.05 1.48
N LYS A 661 18.90 -4.84 1.31
CA LYS A 661 19.58 -4.86 0.00
C LYS A 661 21.09 -4.97 0.14
N GLY A 662 21.76 -5.42 -0.94
CA GLY A 662 23.22 -5.36 -1.08
C GLY A 662 23.70 -4.03 -1.68
N ASN A 663 24.91 -3.63 -1.33
CA ASN A 663 25.65 -2.51 -1.93
C ASN A 663 27.00 -3.02 -2.43
N ILE A 664 27.13 -3.10 -3.75
CA ILE A 664 28.34 -3.64 -4.41
C ILE A 664 29.55 -2.75 -4.14
N ALA A 665 29.42 -1.41 -4.22
CA ALA A 665 30.54 -0.49 -4.11
C ALA A 665 31.32 -0.69 -2.79
N ASN A 666 30.61 -0.98 -1.71
CA ASN A 666 31.19 -1.17 -0.38
C ASN A 666 31.30 -2.65 0.04
N ALA A 667 30.92 -3.58 -0.82
CA ALA A 667 30.78 -5.01 -0.49
C ALA A 667 29.96 -5.25 0.80
N ALA A 668 28.93 -4.46 1.02
CA ALA A 668 28.16 -4.42 2.26
C ALA A 668 26.67 -4.66 2.03
N ILE A 669 25.96 -5.03 3.08
CA ILE A 669 24.51 -5.16 3.06
C ILE A 669 23.85 -4.12 3.97
N LYS A 670 22.65 -3.73 3.61
CA LYS A 670 21.77 -2.89 4.44
C LYS A 670 20.83 -3.79 5.23
N VAL A 671 20.74 -3.53 6.52
CA VAL A 671 19.87 -4.28 7.44
C VAL A 671 19.03 -3.33 8.28
N LYS A 672 17.89 -3.81 8.79
CA LYS A 672 16.93 -3.05 9.58
C LYS A 672 16.52 -3.86 10.80
N THR A 673 16.35 -3.21 11.95
CA THR A 673 15.85 -3.88 13.16
C THR A 673 14.43 -4.44 12.99
N PRO A 674 14.01 -5.47 13.74
CA PRO A 674 12.72 -6.12 13.58
C PRO A 674 11.52 -5.19 13.78
N ASP A 675 11.62 -4.25 14.72
CA ASP A 675 10.62 -3.20 14.99
C ASP A 675 10.53 -2.14 13.88
N GLY A 676 11.58 -2.07 13.03
CA GLY A 676 11.66 -1.09 11.96
C GLY A 676 12.18 0.27 12.37
N ALA A 677 12.55 0.48 13.62
CA ALA A 677 13.00 1.77 14.15
C ALA A 677 14.39 2.16 13.67
N TYR A 678 15.30 1.20 13.55
CA TYR A 678 16.70 1.46 13.25
C TYR A 678 17.19 0.76 11.99
N VAL A 679 18.21 1.33 11.38
CA VAL A 679 18.86 0.84 10.16
C VAL A 679 20.39 0.88 10.29
N PHE A 680 21.05 -0.11 9.70
CA PHE A 680 22.48 -0.08 9.46
C PHE A 680 22.77 -0.29 7.98
N ASN A 681 23.43 0.69 7.36
CA ASN A 681 23.54 0.77 5.90
C ASN A 681 24.74 0.02 5.30
N SER A 682 25.75 -0.34 6.13
CA SER A 682 27.05 -0.80 5.64
C SER A 682 27.60 -1.99 6.44
N LEU A 683 26.79 -3.04 6.59
CA LEU A 683 27.24 -4.27 7.22
C LEU A 683 28.08 -5.10 6.23
N THR A 684 29.38 -5.16 6.47
CA THR A 684 30.32 -5.96 5.66
C THR A 684 30.36 -7.38 6.21
N LEU A 685 30.00 -8.38 5.41
CA LEU A 685 29.82 -9.74 5.91
C LEU A 685 31.10 -10.44 6.38
N ASN A 686 32.25 -10.12 5.81
CA ASN A 686 33.55 -10.67 6.25
C ASN A 686 33.95 -10.22 7.67
N THR A 687 33.30 -9.20 8.24
CA THR A 687 33.52 -8.74 9.63
C THR A 687 32.52 -9.34 10.61
N VAL A 688 31.62 -10.18 10.15
CA VAL A 688 30.60 -10.85 10.96
C VAL A 688 31.15 -12.19 11.42
N ARG A 689 31.13 -12.40 12.76
CA ARG A 689 31.55 -13.65 13.37
C ARG A 689 30.58 -14.78 13.07
N LYS A 690 29.28 -14.45 13.12
CA LYS A 690 28.19 -15.40 12.89
C LYS A 690 27.02 -14.72 12.20
N ILE A 691 26.51 -15.36 11.15
CA ILE A 691 25.25 -14.97 10.51
C ILE A 691 24.40 -16.21 10.28
N GLU A 692 23.19 -16.19 10.75
CA GLU A 692 22.23 -17.30 10.63
C GLU A 692 20.92 -16.79 10.04
N LYS A 693 20.37 -17.51 9.08
CA LYS A 693 19.06 -17.22 8.50
C LYS A 693 17.96 -17.89 9.29
N TYR A 694 16.88 -17.17 9.51
CA TYR A 694 15.67 -17.68 10.17
C TYR A 694 14.46 -17.53 9.27
N GLN A 695 13.60 -18.53 9.29
CA GLN A 695 12.28 -18.45 8.69
C GLN A 695 11.29 -17.94 9.74
N VAL A 696 10.51 -16.93 9.39
CA VAL A 696 9.50 -16.32 10.26
C VAL A 696 8.12 -16.69 9.74
N ASP A 697 7.26 -17.18 10.61
CA ASP A 697 5.86 -17.41 10.31
C ASP A 697 5.02 -16.13 10.45
N VAL A 698 3.71 -16.23 10.19
CA VAL A 698 2.80 -15.08 10.26
C VAL A 698 2.54 -14.59 11.68
N LEU A 699 2.84 -15.37 12.71
CA LEU A 699 2.74 -15.01 14.14
C LEU A 699 4.04 -14.43 14.70
N GLY A 700 5.12 -14.41 13.92
CA GLY A 700 6.43 -13.96 14.37
C GLY A 700 7.27 -15.07 15.02
N ASN A 701 6.82 -16.32 15.04
CA ASN A 701 7.66 -17.44 15.45
C ASN A 701 8.75 -17.64 14.42
N TYR A 702 9.97 -17.90 14.89
CA TYR A 702 11.12 -18.06 14.01
C TYR A 702 11.87 -19.36 14.26
N THR A 703 12.27 -19.99 13.16
CA THR A 703 13.02 -21.26 13.16
C THR A 703 14.30 -21.11 12.37
N LEU A 704 15.40 -21.68 12.90
CA LEU A 704 16.69 -21.66 12.23
C LEU A 704 16.65 -22.47 10.93
N VAL A 705 17.11 -21.87 9.83
CA VAL A 705 17.34 -22.55 8.57
C VAL A 705 18.69 -23.25 8.64
N LYS A 706 18.71 -24.57 8.92
CA LYS A 706 19.93 -25.33 9.15
C LYS A 706 20.78 -25.48 7.88
N LYS A 707 20.16 -25.73 6.73
CA LYS A 707 20.82 -25.85 5.45
C LYS A 707 19.84 -25.51 4.31
N GLU A 708 20.29 -24.71 3.37
CA GLU A 708 19.54 -24.35 2.18
C GLU A 708 20.29 -24.85 0.94
N LYS A 709 19.56 -25.29 -0.06
CA LYS A 709 20.14 -25.61 -1.36
C LYS A 709 20.00 -24.39 -2.27
N ARG A 710 21.09 -23.99 -2.91
CA ARG A 710 21.05 -22.90 -3.87
C ARG A 710 20.08 -23.24 -5.00
N GLN A 711 19.02 -22.46 -5.14
CA GLN A 711 17.96 -22.71 -6.10
C GLN A 711 18.14 -21.83 -7.34
N ASN A 712 18.08 -22.45 -8.52
CA ASN A 712 17.89 -21.75 -9.77
C ASN A 712 16.44 -21.26 -9.89
N PHE A 713 16.22 -20.20 -10.63
CA PHE A 713 14.88 -19.76 -10.96
C PHE A 713 14.25 -20.75 -11.96
N PRO A 714 12.98 -21.15 -11.78
CA PRO A 714 12.33 -22.01 -12.73
C PRO A 714 12.33 -21.32 -14.10
N ALA A 715 12.74 -22.05 -15.14
CA ALA A 715 12.58 -21.57 -16.50
C ALA A 715 11.12 -21.20 -16.71
N GLN A 716 10.85 -19.94 -17.06
CA GLN A 716 9.50 -19.55 -17.46
C GLN A 716 9.15 -20.43 -18.68
N ARG A 717 8.16 -21.28 -18.53
CA ARG A 717 7.59 -21.99 -19.68
C ARG A 717 7.12 -20.91 -20.66
N ARG A 718 7.78 -20.87 -21.82
CA ARG A 718 7.42 -19.98 -22.93
C ARG A 718 6.04 -20.30 -23.47
#